data_44957d094ad1d013f008afeed155ef3d
#
_entry.id   44957d094ad1d013f008afeed155ef3d
#
_cell.length_a   1.000
_cell.length_b   1.000
_cell.length_c   1.000
_cell.angle_alpha   90.00
_cell.angle_beta   90.00
_cell.angle_gamma   90.00
#
_symmetry.space_group_name_H-M   'P 1'
#
loop_
_entity.id
_entity.type
_entity.pdbx_description
1 polymer ?
#
loop_
_entity_poly.entity_id
_entity_poly.type
_entity_poly.pdbx_seq_one_letter_code
_entity_poly.pdbx_strand_id
1 'polypeptide(L)'
;MSDDVNEFYSACDCCRTRKYKCTKEKPVCAPCLQLGLDCNYSRKASRTPLTRSNLTASENRVRDLETAIKALFPGVDIETVLSSTIRSTEQPHGNAKIATSPSNKPSTSSREASHEAETTSESLPQAADGFDWTENAVSLNELADGMAALSVNPEGAGYLGATSSVVPLRALLGREREKSQQDFSTTSWHSQSMFSDQFPTSLPFSNVSENTFIDAYFRYYHTTYPFLYEPLFRAQLHGKSPRPEGNSWTILYNAVLALGAWCIGDDDSVMDDFFYRKVARIPEESSIFESGNLAMVQALLLLSNYAQKRNRPNTGWNYLGLAVRMALSLGLHKEFPNWEITHLQREMRRRVWWGLFIFDSGASITFGRPVLLPEQGIMDARSVINIHEESLTPQTTTLPDEIPHPTPYTGLISQSRFHLATNSLHHRLISTPYPLPDELLGLNQTIESWENSIPSYFQLDSPAIHADETFLFARYRLSWRSWNLQIILFRPVVLQIAARRKQPDSNSSPETKEELACREKCIQSARATINSISDFVAIGMVSRLSTWYMLYFLFQAGLVPIICLLTDPTDPDSILWLNDIRTTRDLLSRTALTNRLAARCLTVFNRLSPVLDSAQSEDLGLGMWEGNFADEFLNEQFGGDMGAWDWENGEINWMI
;
A
#
# COMPACT_ATOMS: atom_id res chain seq x y z
N MET A 1 22.01 -54.59 -23.78
CA MET A 1 22.87 -54.12 -22.73
C MET A 1 22.37 -52.70 -22.51
N SER A 2 21.42 -52.59 -21.92
CA SER A 2 20.55 -52.35 -20.74
C SER A 2 21.00 -51.10 -20.00
N ASP A 3 20.32 -49.96 -20.33
CA ASP A 3 20.38 -48.73 -19.58
C ASP A 3 19.34 -48.79 -18.45
N ASP A 4 19.83 -49.07 -17.23
CA ASP A 4 19.03 -49.01 -16.01
C ASP A 4 18.87 -47.52 -15.59
N VAL A 5 17.71 -46.97 -15.90
CA VAL A 5 17.25 -45.67 -15.42
C VAL A 5 16.85 -45.82 -13.93
N ASN A 6 17.53 -45.11 -13.08
CA ASN A 6 17.36 -45.07 -11.63
C ASN A 6 15.95 -44.45 -11.28
N GLU A 7 14.93 -45.32 -11.14
CA GLU A 7 13.59 -44.91 -10.69
C GLU A 7 13.60 -44.68 -9.18
N PHE A 8 13.53 -43.41 -8.74
CA PHE A 8 13.29 -43.05 -7.34
C PHE A 8 11.90 -43.51 -6.89
N TYR A 9 11.80 -44.66 -6.24
CA TYR A 9 10.55 -45.15 -5.68
C TYR A 9 10.20 -44.40 -4.38
N SER A 10 9.01 -43.79 -4.34
CA SER A 10 8.41 -43.27 -3.13
C SER A 10 7.97 -44.41 -2.19
N ALA A 11 7.65 -44.09 -0.91
CA ALA A 11 7.06 -45.03 0.02
C ALA A 11 5.77 -45.65 -0.53
N CYS A 12 5.45 -46.92 -0.17
CA CYS A 12 4.20 -47.56 -0.53
C CYS A 12 2.99 -46.76 0.01
N ASP A 13 1.82 -46.91 -0.61
CA ASP A 13 0.62 -46.13 -0.30
C ASP A 13 0.19 -46.31 1.16
N CYS A 14 0.26 -47.52 1.69
CA CYS A 14 -0.08 -47.81 3.07
C CYS A 14 0.84 -47.07 4.07
N CYS A 15 2.18 -47.17 3.90
CA CYS A 15 3.13 -46.47 4.75
C CYS A 15 3.03 -44.96 4.62
N ARG A 16 2.74 -44.42 3.40
CA ARG A 16 2.57 -43.02 3.14
C ARG A 16 1.32 -42.46 3.86
N THR A 17 0.20 -43.15 3.78
CA THR A 17 -1.06 -42.74 4.43
C THR A 17 -0.94 -42.79 5.95
N ARG A 18 -0.27 -43.83 6.49
CA ARG A 18 -0.11 -44.03 7.93
C ARG A 18 1.13 -43.37 8.53
N LYS A 19 1.92 -42.65 7.70
CA LYS A 19 3.19 -41.98 8.08
C LYS A 19 4.24 -42.93 8.70
N TYR A 20 4.28 -44.17 8.24
CA TYR A 20 5.33 -45.14 8.67
C TYR A 20 6.57 -45.01 7.80
N LYS A 21 7.76 -45.32 8.38
CA LYS A 21 9.01 -45.35 7.65
C LYS A 21 9.02 -46.59 6.76
N CYS A 22 8.81 -46.45 5.46
CA CYS A 22 8.76 -47.52 4.49
C CYS A 22 10.16 -48.01 4.12
N THR A 23 10.41 -49.33 4.16
CA THR A 23 11.71 -49.94 3.74
C THR A 23 11.85 -50.04 2.22
N LYS A 24 10.77 -49.79 1.46
CA LYS A 24 10.72 -49.78 -0.02
C LYS A 24 11.04 -51.14 -0.69
N GLU A 25 11.02 -52.22 0.06
CA GLU A 25 11.21 -53.59 -0.47
C GLU A 25 10.00 -54.03 -1.28
N LYS A 26 10.21 -54.73 -2.36
CA LYS A 26 9.15 -55.33 -3.19
C LYS A 26 9.17 -56.85 -3.08
N PRO A 27 8.03 -57.57 -3.09
CA PRO A 27 6.69 -57.03 -3.36
C PRO A 27 6.03 -56.36 -2.16
N VAL A 28 6.51 -56.60 -0.93
CA VAL A 28 5.92 -56.07 0.32
C VAL A 28 7.04 -55.47 1.19
N CYS A 29 6.88 -54.21 1.65
CA CYS A 29 7.83 -53.58 2.55
C CYS A 29 7.72 -54.15 3.98
N ALA A 30 8.83 -54.13 4.73
CA ALA A 30 8.93 -54.76 6.05
C ALA A 30 7.80 -54.29 7.03
N PRO A 31 7.44 -52.99 7.15
CA PRO A 31 6.32 -52.57 8.00
C PRO A 31 4.96 -53.13 7.59
N CYS A 32 4.67 -53.21 6.28
CA CYS A 32 3.43 -53.80 5.81
C CYS A 32 3.39 -55.31 6.04
N LEU A 33 4.50 -55.98 5.85
CA LEU A 33 4.63 -57.44 6.12
C LEU A 33 4.38 -57.74 7.59
N GLN A 34 5.00 -57.00 8.51
CA GLN A 34 4.84 -57.16 9.96
C GLN A 34 3.44 -56.90 10.46
N LEU A 35 2.71 -55.97 9.82
CA LEU A 35 1.39 -55.54 10.23
C LEU A 35 0.28 -56.23 9.43
N GLY A 36 0.59 -57.14 8.52
CA GLY A 36 -0.39 -57.84 7.68
C GLY A 36 -1.21 -56.92 6.78
N LEU A 37 -0.61 -55.82 6.29
CA LEU A 37 -1.30 -54.81 5.50
C LEU A 37 -0.98 -54.92 4.01
N ASP A 38 -1.94 -54.60 3.17
CA ASP A 38 -1.74 -54.58 1.71
C ASP A 38 -0.69 -53.50 1.33
N CYS A 39 0.39 -53.95 0.67
CA CYS A 39 1.46 -53.10 0.27
C CYS A 39 1.43 -52.81 -1.22
N ASN A 40 0.91 -51.66 -1.59
CA ASN A 40 0.83 -51.27 -2.98
C ASN A 40 1.70 -50.01 -3.25
N TYR A 41 2.38 -49.97 -4.40
CA TYR A 41 3.22 -48.87 -4.86
C TYR A 41 2.55 -48.21 -6.08
N SER A 42 1.65 -47.23 -5.83
CA SER A 42 1.08 -46.46 -6.93
C SER A 42 2.04 -45.40 -7.45
N ARG A 43 2.05 -45.18 -8.76
CA ARG A 43 2.78 -44.04 -9.35
C ARG A 43 2.10 -42.77 -8.84
N LYS A 44 2.87 -41.76 -8.42
CA LYS A 44 2.32 -40.41 -8.16
C LYS A 44 1.57 -39.99 -9.42
N ALA A 45 0.30 -39.63 -9.29
CA ALA A 45 -0.40 -38.94 -10.35
C ALA A 45 0.42 -37.69 -10.69
N SER A 46 1.02 -37.64 -11.87
CA SER A 46 1.62 -36.41 -12.37
C SER A 46 0.51 -35.38 -12.44
N ARG A 47 0.73 -34.19 -11.88
CA ARG A 47 -0.18 -33.06 -12.13
C ARG A 47 -0.20 -32.88 -13.64
N THR A 48 -1.35 -33.21 -14.26
CA THR A 48 -1.54 -32.96 -15.69
C THR A 48 -1.50 -31.44 -15.90
N PRO A 49 -0.66 -30.94 -16.80
CA PRO A 49 -0.68 -29.50 -17.10
C PRO A 49 -2.09 -29.12 -17.56
N LEU A 50 -2.57 -27.95 -17.17
CA LEU A 50 -3.81 -27.36 -17.68
C LEU A 50 -3.63 -27.06 -19.18
N THR A 51 -3.86 -28.04 -20.02
CA THR A 51 -3.83 -27.88 -21.47
C THR A 51 -5.27 -27.71 -21.98
N ARG A 52 -5.42 -27.03 -23.12
CA ARG A 52 -6.72 -26.85 -23.80
C ARG A 52 -7.42 -28.20 -24.07
N SER A 53 -6.63 -29.24 -24.32
CA SER A 53 -7.14 -30.62 -24.50
C SER A 53 -7.76 -31.19 -23.20
N ASN A 54 -7.14 -30.95 -22.04
CA ASN A 54 -7.67 -31.39 -20.75
C ASN A 54 -8.93 -30.63 -20.36
N LEU A 55 -9.01 -29.34 -20.67
CA LEU A 55 -10.21 -28.53 -20.47
C LEU A 55 -11.36 -29.07 -21.31
N THR A 56 -11.15 -29.28 -22.62
CA THR A 56 -12.16 -29.85 -23.51
C THR A 56 -12.63 -31.24 -23.09
N ALA A 57 -11.71 -32.08 -22.58
CA ALA A 57 -12.07 -33.39 -22.03
C ALA A 57 -12.95 -33.28 -20.79
N SER A 58 -12.67 -32.33 -19.91
CA SER A 58 -13.46 -32.05 -18.71
C SER A 58 -14.85 -31.49 -19.07
N GLU A 59 -14.94 -30.55 -20.00
CA GLU A 59 -16.19 -29.98 -20.49
C GLU A 59 -17.09 -31.05 -21.15
N ASN A 60 -16.51 -31.93 -21.96
CA ASN A 60 -17.24 -33.05 -22.53
C ASN A 60 -17.76 -33.99 -21.43
N ARG A 61 -16.95 -34.29 -20.42
CA ARG A 61 -17.35 -35.12 -19.29
C ARG A 61 -18.50 -34.51 -18.48
N VAL A 62 -18.48 -33.18 -18.24
CA VAL A 62 -19.59 -32.47 -17.60
C VAL A 62 -20.86 -32.61 -18.44
N ARG A 63 -20.79 -32.38 -19.75
CA ARG A 63 -21.93 -32.48 -20.67
C ARG A 63 -22.52 -33.90 -20.70
N ASP A 64 -21.70 -34.94 -20.67
CA ASP A 64 -22.13 -36.33 -20.60
C ASP A 64 -22.86 -36.62 -19.28
N LEU A 65 -22.33 -36.10 -18.14
CA LEU A 65 -22.96 -36.24 -16.83
C LEU A 65 -24.31 -35.51 -16.77
N GLU A 66 -24.42 -34.30 -17.26
CA GLU A 66 -25.66 -33.55 -17.33
C GLU A 66 -26.70 -34.28 -18.19
N THR A 67 -26.28 -34.84 -19.32
CA THR A 67 -27.15 -35.62 -20.20
C THR A 67 -27.65 -36.88 -19.51
N ALA A 68 -26.78 -37.58 -18.80
CA ALA A 68 -27.16 -38.78 -18.03
C ALA A 68 -28.13 -38.45 -16.89
N ILE A 69 -27.92 -37.35 -16.16
CA ILE A 69 -28.80 -36.88 -15.09
C ILE A 69 -30.18 -36.52 -15.65
N LYS A 70 -30.25 -35.79 -16.76
CA LYS A 70 -31.51 -35.46 -17.43
C LYS A 70 -32.27 -36.69 -17.91
N ALA A 71 -31.57 -37.74 -18.36
CA ALA A 71 -32.18 -39.00 -18.79
C ALA A 71 -32.72 -39.82 -17.60
N LEU A 72 -32.00 -39.82 -16.45
CA LEU A 72 -32.40 -40.57 -15.25
C LEU A 72 -33.49 -39.86 -14.45
N PHE A 73 -33.54 -38.53 -14.50
CA PHE A 73 -34.48 -37.72 -13.73
C PHE A 73 -35.17 -36.67 -14.63
N PRO A 74 -36.04 -37.07 -15.55
CA PRO A 74 -36.73 -36.15 -16.43
C PRO A 74 -37.70 -35.27 -15.62
N GLY A 75 -37.42 -33.98 -15.54
CA GLY A 75 -38.19 -32.97 -14.80
C GLY A 75 -37.48 -32.34 -13.62
N VAL A 76 -36.24 -32.71 -13.36
CA VAL A 76 -35.38 -32.05 -12.35
C VAL A 76 -34.49 -31.03 -13.02
N ASP A 77 -34.58 -29.78 -12.59
CA ASP A 77 -33.69 -28.74 -13.02
C ASP A 77 -32.35 -28.87 -12.26
N ILE A 78 -31.27 -29.13 -13.00
CA ILE A 78 -29.92 -29.41 -12.45
C ILE A 78 -29.40 -28.20 -11.67
N GLU A 79 -29.64 -26.97 -12.13
CA GLU A 79 -29.19 -25.75 -11.46
C GLU A 79 -29.87 -25.57 -10.10
N THR A 80 -31.16 -25.90 -10.00
CA THR A 80 -31.88 -25.86 -8.72
C THR A 80 -31.34 -26.88 -7.72
N VAL A 81 -30.96 -28.08 -8.18
CA VAL A 81 -30.37 -29.12 -7.33
C VAL A 81 -28.97 -28.72 -6.86
N LEU A 82 -28.11 -28.20 -7.75
CA LEU A 82 -26.77 -27.73 -7.42
C LEU A 82 -26.82 -26.61 -6.39
N SER A 83 -27.67 -25.59 -6.61
CA SER A 83 -27.80 -24.46 -5.68
C SER A 83 -28.37 -24.87 -4.31
N SER A 84 -29.24 -25.87 -4.23
CA SER A 84 -29.74 -26.41 -2.96
C SER A 84 -28.70 -27.26 -2.22
N THR A 85 -27.88 -28.01 -2.93
CA THR A 85 -26.83 -28.87 -2.36
C THR A 85 -25.64 -28.03 -1.83
N ILE A 86 -25.27 -26.95 -2.51
CA ILE A 86 -24.20 -26.03 -2.06
C ILE A 86 -24.62 -25.33 -0.76
N ARG A 87 -25.89 -24.92 -0.62
CA ARG A 87 -26.40 -24.30 0.62
C ARG A 87 -26.48 -25.24 1.82
N SER A 88 -26.58 -26.56 1.61
CA SER A 88 -26.63 -27.55 2.70
C SER A 88 -25.26 -27.96 3.25
N THR A 89 -24.16 -27.58 2.62
CA THR A 89 -22.80 -27.94 3.06
C THR A 89 -22.15 -26.90 3.98
N GLU A 90 -22.80 -25.77 4.23
CA GLU A 90 -22.24 -24.65 4.99
C GLU A 90 -22.83 -24.41 6.39
N GLN A 91 -23.54 -25.39 7.00
CA GLN A 91 -24.00 -25.22 8.39
C GLN A 91 -23.50 -26.32 9.33
N PRO A 92 -22.91 -25.99 10.49
CA PRO A 92 -22.58 -26.95 11.54
C PRO A 92 -23.80 -27.25 12.44
N HIS A 93 -23.90 -28.49 12.87
CA HIS A 93 -24.96 -29.11 13.65
C HIS A 93 -25.35 -28.35 14.94
N GLY A 94 -26.66 -28.18 15.13
CA GLY A 94 -27.27 -27.78 16.41
C GLY A 94 -28.80 -28.03 16.40
N ASN A 95 -29.19 -29.04 17.16
CA ASN A 95 -30.46 -29.57 17.60
C ASN A 95 -31.79 -28.90 17.26
N ALA A 96 -32.67 -29.77 16.74
CA ALA A 96 -34.09 -29.62 16.43
C ALA A 96 -35.01 -29.34 17.63
N LYS A 97 -36.06 -28.53 17.42
CA LYS A 97 -37.43 -28.80 17.93
C LYS A 97 -38.48 -28.34 16.93
N ILE A 98 -39.41 -29.22 16.70
CA ILE A 98 -40.59 -29.19 15.81
C ILE A 98 -41.67 -28.26 16.37
N ALA A 99 -42.32 -27.44 15.52
CA ALA A 99 -43.72 -27.07 15.66
C ALA A 99 -44.29 -26.45 14.36
N THR A 100 -45.24 -27.14 13.81
CA THR A 100 -46.41 -26.92 12.93
C THR A 100 -46.74 -25.50 12.44
N SER A 101 -47.08 -25.47 11.13
CA SER A 101 -47.76 -24.42 10.36
C SER A 101 -49.20 -24.11 10.87
N PRO A 102 -49.92 -23.04 10.45
CA PRO A 102 -50.31 -22.83 9.04
C PRO A 102 -50.43 -21.37 8.55
N SER A 103 -50.36 -21.26 7.22
CA SER A 103 -50.96 -20.30 6.27
C SER A 103 -51.54 -18.95 6.71
N ASN A 104 -51.09 -17.87 6.06
CA ASN A 104 -51.94 -16.97 5.29
C ASN A 104 -51.08 -15.87 4.61
N LYS A 105 -51.29 -15.73 3.28
CA LYS A 105 -50.90 -14.51 2.54
C LYS A 105 -51.86 -13.36 2.91
N PRO A 106 -51.44 -12.12 2.90
CA PRO A 106 -51.74 -11.29 1.74
C PRO A 106 -50.57 -10.45 1.24
N SER A 107 -50.60 -10.23 -0.05
CA SER A 107 -49.82 -9.32 -0.86
C SER A 107 -49.86 -7.89 -0.36
N THR A 108 -48.69 -7.31 -0.10
CA THR A 108 -48.46 -5.88 -0.20
C THR A 108 -47.07 -5.67 -0.80
N SER A 109 -47.06 -5.00 -1.94
CA SER A 109 -45.87 -4.52 -2.64
C SER A 109 -45.14 -3.54 -1.73
N SER A 110 -44.09 -3.97 -1.11
CA SER A 110 -43.03 -3.08 -0.64
C SER A 110 -41.88 -3.14 -1.66
N ARG A 111 -41.64 -2.04 -2.32
CA ARG A 111 -40.40 -1.74 -3.02
C ARG A 111 -39.28 -1.94 -1.99
N GLU A 112 -38.68 -3.10 -1.96
CA GLU A 112 -37.31 -3.23 -1.50
C GLU A 112 -36.46 -2.56 -2.58
N ALA A 113 -36.08 -1.31 -2.30
CA ALA A 113 -34.96 -0.70 -2.98
C ALA A 113 -33.77 -1.61 -2.70
N SER A 114 -33.39 -2.40 -3.69
CA SER A 114 -32.10 -3.02 -3.74
C SER A 114 -31.06 -1.89 -3.80
N HIS A 115 -30.61 -1.42 -2.63
CA HIS A 115 -29.31 -0.78 -2.51
C HIS A 115 -28.26 -1.86 -2.79
N GLU A 116 -28.10 -2.24 -4.04
CA GLU A 116 -26.90 -2.88 -4.49
C GLU A 116 -25.77 -1.87 -4.30
N ALA A 117 -24.82 -2.27 -3.47
CA ALA A 117 -23.68 -1.45 -3.09
C ALA A 117 -22.98 -0.96 -4.35
N GLU A 118 -22.83 0.37 -4.45
CA GLU A 118 -21.92 1.00 -5.39
C GLU A 118 -20.57 0.29 -5.29
N THR A 119 -20.21 -0.47 -6.33
CA THR A 119 -18.94 -1.16 -6.39
C THR A 119 -17.85 -0.10 -6.42
N THR A 120 -16.92 -0.25 -5.51
CA THR A 120 -15.73 0.59 -5.42
C THR A 120 -15.04 0.65 -6.78
N SER A 121 -14.47 1.80 -7.12
CA SER A 121 -13.71 2.04 -8.36
C SER A 121 -12.40 1.25 -8.43
N GLU A 122 -12.44 -0.01 -8.05
CA GLU A 122 -11.32 -0.93 -8.10
C GLU A 122 -11.24 -1.60 -9.49
N SER A 123 -10.03 -1.77 -10.00
CA SER A 123 -9.83 -2.48 -11.27
C SER A 123 -10.05 -3.97 -11.10
N LEU A 124 -10.60 -4.61 -12.13
CA LEU A 124 -10.70 -6.07 -12.19
C LEU A 124 -9.35 -6.67 -12.61
N PRO A 125 -8.97 -7.84 -12.05
CA PRO A 125 -7.78 -8.55 -12.48
C PRO A 125 -7.98 -9.14 -13.89
N GLN A 126 -6.91 -9.13 -14.71
CA GLN A 126 -6.96 -9.71 -16.05
C GLN A 126 -6.76 -11.22 -16.06
N ALA A 127 -6.10 -11.77 -15.04
CA ALA A 127 -5.81 -13.20 -14.92
C ALA A 127 -6.61 -13.83 -13.78
N ALA A 128 -6.88 -15.13 -13.91
CA ALA A 128 -7.58 -15.92 -12.88
C ALA A 128 -6.83 -15.94 -11.53
N ASP A 129 -5.50 -15.75 -11.55
CA ASP A 129 -4.66 -15.69 -10.35
C ASP A 129 -4.66 -14.29 -9.70
N GLY A 130 -5.41 -13.34 -10.24
CA GLY A 130 -5.54 -11.99 -9.72
C GLY A 130 -4.55 -11.01 -10.35
N PHE A 131 -4.03 -10.10 -9.53
CA PHE A 131 -3.10 -9.06 -9.95
C PHE A 131 -1.65 -9.53 -9.80
N ASP A 132 -1.08 -10.10 -10.86
CA ASP A 132 0.34 -10.43 -10.90
C ASP A 132 1.20 -9.16 -10.83
N TRP A 133 2.37 -9.28 -10.22
CA TRP A 133 3.33 -8.19 -10.18
C TRP A 133 4.77 -8.70 -10.31
N THR A 134 5.57 -7.92 -11.02
CA THR A 134 7.00 -8.17 -11.19
C THR A 134 7.74 -6.85 -11.14
N GLU A 135 8.52 -6.66 -10.09
CA GLU A 135 9.39 -5.49 -9.94
C GLU A 135 10.79 -5.83 -10.45
N ASN A 136 10.95 -5.85 -11.75
CA ASN A 136 12.28 -5.90 -12.37
C ASN A 136 13.05 -4.63 -11.98
N ALA A 137 14.37 -4.61 -12.19
CA ALA A 137 15.16 -3.40 -12.04
C ALA A 137 14.58 -2.33 -12.99
N VAL A 138 13.57 -1.62 -12.49
CA VAL A 138 12.78 -0.66 -13.27
C VAL A 138 13.72 0.43 -13.71
N SER A 139 13.79 0.64 -15.02
CA SER A 139 14.43 1.83 -15.53
C SER A 139 13.71 3.01 -14.90
N LEU A 140 14.45 3.98 -14.40
CA LEU A 140 13.93 5.20 -13.78
C LEU A 140 12.98 6.01 -14.71
N ASN A 141 12.76 5.53 -15.94
CA ASN A 141 11.94 6.17 -16.97
C ASN A 141 10.48 5.68 -17.02
N GLU A 142 10.11 4.65 -16.27
CA GLU A 142 8.72 4.19 -16.26
C GLU A 142 7.90 4.88 -15.16
N LEU A 143 6.61 5.14 -15.47
CA LEU A 143 5.66 5.87 -14.62
C LEU A 143 5.24 5.12 -13.34
N ALA A 144 5.84 3.98 -13.05
CA ALA A 144 5.65 3.28 -11.79
C ALA A 144 6.57 3.85 -10.73
N ASP A 145 6.06 4.41 -9.66
CA ASP A 145 6.86 4.87 -8.55
C ASP A 145 6.52 4.15 -7.24
N GLY A 146 7.49 4.14 -6.33
CA GLY A 146 7.36 3.48 -5.04
C GLY A 146 6.30 4.08 -4.10
N MET A 147 5.68 5.19 -4.48
CA MET A 147 4.59 5.80 -3.73
C MET A 147 3.21 5.29 -4.16
N ALA A 148 3.13 4.35 -5.12
CA ALA A 148 1.89 3.89 -5.74
C ALA A 148 0.98 5.02 -6.27
N ALA A 149 1.48 6.26 -6.18
CA ALA A 149 0.76 7.48 -6.48
C ALA A 149 0.70 7.76 -7.98
N LEU A 150 1.73 7.32 -8.71
CA LEU A 150 1.93 7.65 -10.11
C LEU A 150 1.81 6.43 -11.04
N SER A 151 1.45 5.27 -10.51
CA SER A 151 1.21 4.09 -11.34
C SER A 151 -0.08 4.26 -12.13
N VAL A 152 0.04 4.88 -13.29
CA VAL A 152 -1.08 5.01 -14.25
C VAL A 152 -1.36 3.66 -14.92
N ASN A 153 -0.35 2.79 -14.96
CA ASN A 153 -0.48 1.45 -15.51
C ASN A 153 -0.66 0.41 -14.40
N PRO A 154 -1.84 -0.24 -14.29
CA PRO A 154 -2.10 -1.27 -13.28
C PRO A 154 -1.36 -2.58 -13.55
N GLU A 155 -0.90 -2.81 -14.79
CA GLU A 155 -0.18 -4.02 -15.16
C GLU A 155 1.17 -4.06 -14.44
N GLY A 156 1.39 -5.10 -13.66
CA GLY A 156 2.61 -5.25 -12.88
C GLY A 156 2.67 -4.48 -11.56
N ALA A 157 1.64 -3.70 -11.19
CA ALA A 157 1.60 -2.94 -9.92
C ALA A 157 1.04 -3.75 -8.74
N GLY A 158 0.44 -4.92 -8.99
CA GLY A 158 -0.32 -5.65 -7.99
C GLY A 158 -1.65 -4.96 -7.64
N TYR A 159 -2.38 -5.50 -6.67
CA TYR A 159 -3.66 -4.92 -6.24
C TYR A 159 -3.49 -3.56 -5.58
N LEU A 160 -4.24 -2.57 -6.06
CA LEU A 160 -4.35 -1.21 -5.51
C LEU A 160 -5.83 -0.90 -5.27
N GLY A 161 -6.21 -0.77 -4.00
CA GLY A 161 -7.60 -0.59 -3.59
C GLY A 161 -8.11 0.85 -3.67
N ALA A 162 -9.36 1.05 -3.28
CA ALA A 162 -10.14 2.29 -3.44
C ALA A 162 -9.49 3.55 -2.84
N THR A 163 -8.72 3.43 -1.76
CA THR A 163 -8.05 4.59 -1.13
C THR A 163 -6.76 5.01 -1.83
N SER A 164 -6.26 4.20 -2.78
CA SER A 164 -5.02 4.50 -3.51
C SER A 164 -5.18 5.71 -4.45
N SER A 165 -4.07 6.32 -4.81
CA SER A 165 -4.00 7.46 -5.73
C SER A 165 -4.25 7.10 -7.19
N VAL A 166 -4.22 5.82 -7.52
CA VAL A 166 -4.56 5.34 -8.88
C VAL A 166 -6.01 5.67 -9.24
N VAL A 167 -6.91 5.65 -8.26
CA VAL A 167 -8.35 5.94 -8.48
C VAL A 167 -8.59 7.31 -9.10
N PRO A 168 -8.15 8.43 -8.49
CA PRO A 168 -8.37 9.74 -9.10
C PRO A 168 -7.57 9.93 -10.41
N LEU A 169 -6.39 9.33 -10.54
CA LEU A 169 -5.62 9.40 -11.78
C LEU A 169 -6.36 8.71 -12.94
N ARG A 170 -6.96 7.54 -12.71
CA ARG A 170 -7.77 6.85 -13.71
C ARG A 170 -9.02 7.65 -14.08
N ALA A 171 -9.69 8.24 -13.09
CA ALA A 171 -10.84 9.09 -13.34
C ALA A 171 -10.50 10.30 -14.22
N LEU A 172 -9.28 10.84 -14.10
CA LEU A 172 -8.79 11.97 -14.90
C LEU A 172 -8.22 11.55 -16.26
N LEU A 173 -7.50 10.42 -16.33
CA LEU A 173 -6.79 9.96 -17.54
C LEU A 173 -7.55 8.88 -18.35
N GLY A 174 -8.71 8.46 -17.89
CA GLY A 174 -9.40 7.21 -18.27
C GLY A 174 -9.70 6.96 -19.75
N ARG A 175 -9.33 7.83 -20.68
CA ARG A 175 -9.66 7.69 -22.11
C ARG A 175 -8.56 7.99 -23.12
N GLU A 176 -7.41 8.48 -22.73
CA GLU A 176 -6.29 8.62 -23.69
C GLU A 176 -5.74 7.28 -24.17
N ARG A 177 -6.07 6.18 -23.49
CA ARG A 177 -5.51 4.85 -23.77
C ARG A 177 -5.97 4.24 -25.11
N GLU A 178 -7.18 4.51 -25.55
CA GLU A 178 -7.67 3.92 -26.82
C GLU A 178 -7.04 4.54 -28.07
N LYS A 179 -6.65 5.83 -28.00
CA LYS A 179 -6.01 6.51 -29.13
C LYS A 179 -4.49 6.35 -29.17
N SER A 180 -3.81 6.22 -28.04
CA SER A 180 -2.34 6.17 -27.99
C SER A 180 -1.73 4.76 -28.09
N GLN A 181 -2.52 3.70 -28.01
CA GLN A 181 -2.00 2.34 -28.30
C GLN A 181 -1.53 2.16 -29.74
N GLN A 182 -1.99 2.99 -30.67
CA GLN A 182 -1.50 2.94 -32.06
C GLN A 182 -0.19 3.71 -32.29
N ASP A 183 0.13 4.72 -31.46
CA ASP A 183 1.34 5.54 -31.64
C ASP A 183 2.54 5.12 -30.79
N PHE A 184 2.32 4.37 -29.70
CA PHE A 184 3.41 3.91 -28.81
C PHE A 184 4.08 2.61 -29.26
N SER A 185 3.57 1.93 -30.29
CA SER A 185 4.14 0.66 -30.77
C SER A 185 5.41 0.80 -31.62
N THR A 186 5.87 2.02 -31.93
CA THR A 186 6.99 2.24 -32.88
C THR A 186 8.24 2.88 -32.29
N THR A 187 8.29 3.24 -31.01
CA THR A 187 9.57 3.60 -30.37
C THR A 187 9.99 2.52 -29.37
N SER A 188 10.37 1.38 -29.92
CA SER A 188 11.20 0.40 -29.22
C SER A 188 12.54 1.07 -28.89
N TRP A 189 12.61 1.75 -27.74
CA TRP A 189 13.89 2.04 -27.12
C TRP A 189 14.44 0.69 -26.64
N HIS A 190 15.27 0.08 -27.47
CA HIS A 190 16.15 -0.99 -27.02
C HIS A 190 17.01 -0.40 -25.90
N SER A 191 16.55 -0.52 -24.67
CA SER A 191 17.42 -0.46 -23.51
C SER A 191 18.39 -1.64 -23.65
N GLN A 192 19.51 -1.40 -24.31
CA GLN A 192 20.65 -2.26 -24.08
C GLN A 192 20.86 -2.29 -22.57
N SER A 193 20.63 -3.45 -21.97
CA SER A 193 21.01 -3.71 -20.60
C SER A 193 22.53 -3.56 -20.50
N MET A 194 22.98 -2.36 -20.20
CA MET A 194 24.38 -2.05 -19.90
C MET A 194 24.77 -2.61 -18.52
N PHE A 195 23.97 -3.46 -17.94
CA PHE A 195 24.30 -4.16 -16.72
C PHE A 195 24.77 -5.57 -17.07
N SER A 196 26.06 -5.68 -17.35
CA SER A 196 26.74 -6.97 -17.28
C SER A 196 26.56 -7.53 -15.86
N ASP A 197 26.32 -8.84 -15.73
CA ASP A 197 26.23 -9.57 -14.46
C ASP A 197 27.52 -9.53 -13.61
N GLN A 198 28.54 -8.78 -14.05
CA GLN A 198 29.79 -8.57 -13.33
C GLN A 198 29.65 -7.30 -12.46
N PHE A 199 29.07 -7.47 -11.27
CA PHE A 199 29.12 -6.42 -10.26
C PHE A 199 30.54 -6.30 -9.70
N PRO A 200 31.02 -5.06 -9.48
CA PRO A 200 32.26 -4.85 -8.77
C PRO A 200 32.11 -5.43 -7.35
N THR A 201 32.98 -6.36 -7.00
CA THR A 201 33.10 -6.91 -5.65
C THR A 201 33.67 -5.89 -4.66
N SER A 202 34.17 -4.76 -5.14
CA SER A 202 34.68 -3.62 -4.37
C SER A 202 33.80 -2.38 -4.57
N LEU A 203 33.81 -1.49 -3.59
CA LEU A 203 33.12 -0.18 -3.68
C LEU A 203 33.53 0.54 -4.98
N PRO A 204 32.55 1.04 -5.77
CA PRO A 204 32.83 1.72 -7.04
C PRO A 204 33.60 3.04 -6.87
N PHE A 205 33.73 3.55 -5.64
CA PHE A 205 34.51 4.74 -5.30
C PHE A 205 35.43 4.43 -4.11
N SER A 206 36.73 4.42 -4.35
CA SER A 206 37.75 4.07 -3.35
C SER A 206 37.88 5.05 -2.17
N ASN A 207 37.20 6.20 -2.19
CA ASN A 207 37.42 7.30 -1.26
C ASN A 207 36.27 7.60 -0.28
N VAL A 208 35.10 6.92 -0.38
CA VAL A 208 33.98 7.13 0.55
C VAL A 208 33.94 6.01 1.58
N SER A 209 34.15 6.36 2.84
CA SER A 209 34.10 5.42 3.96
C SER A 209 32.65 4.97 4.22
N GLU A 210 32.42 3.68 4.53
CA GLU A 210 31.13 3.18 5.02
C GLU A 210 30.64 3.96 6.24
N ASN A 211 31.54 4.49 7.08
CA ASN A 211 31.18 5.35 8.21
C ASN A 211 30.43 6.62 7.77
N THR A 212 30.72 7.18 6.60
CA THR A 212 29.98 8.34 6.07
C THR A 212 28.50 8.02 5.86
N PHE A 213 28.18 6.82 5.38
CA PHE A 213 26.80 6.38 5.19
C PHE A 213 26.11 6.05 6.52
N ILE A 214 26.84 5.48 7.48
CA ILE A 214 26.33 5.25 8.83
C ILE A 214 26.00 6.59 9.51
N ASP A 215 26.90 7.58 9.43
CA ASP A 215 26.67 8.90 9.99
C ASP A 215 25.48 9.60 9.30
N ALA A 216 25.35 9.45 7.98
CA ALA A 216 24.22 9.97 7.22
C ALA A 216 22.88 9.31 7.65
N TYR A 217 22.88 7.98 7.88
CA TYR A 217 21.70 7.30 8.39
C TYR A 217 21.27 7.86 9.74
N PHE A 218 22.19 7.97 10.72
CA PHE A 218 21.86 8.47 12.05
C PHE A 218 21.44 9.93 12.03
N ARG A 219 22.04 10.75 11.17
CA ARG A 219 21.73 12.17 11.05
C ARG A 219 20.40 12.46 10.35
N TYR A 220 20.09 11.81 9.23
CA TYR A 220 18.99 12.21 8.35
C TYR A 220 17.79 11.26 8.39
N TYR A 221 17.98 9.97 8.69
CA TYR A 221 16.91 8.99 8.71
C TYR A 221 16.48 8.63 10.12
N HIS A 222 17.44 8.27 10.97
CA HIS A 222 17.19 7.81 12.34
C HIS A 222 16.46 8.85 13.20
N THR A 223 16.77 10.13 13.04
CA THR A 223 16.09 11.23 13.74
C THR A 223 14.58 11.27 13.50
N THR A 224 14.15 10.74 12.36
CA THR A 224 12.72 10.61 12.01
C THR A 224 12.14 9.26 12.47
N TYR A 225 12.95 8.21 12.42
CA TYR A 225 12.59 6.82 12.70
C TYR A 225 13.62 6.15 13.60
N PRO A 226 13.58 6.41 14.92
CA PRO A 226 14.59 5.97 15.88
C PRO A 226 14.45 4.48 16.26
N PHE A 227 14.62 3.58 15.28
CA PHE A 227 14.48 2.13 15.47
C PHE A 227 15.71 1.44 16.02
N LEU A 228 16.86 2.10 15.98
CA LEU A 228 18.13 1.59 16.49
C LEU A 228 18.55 2.36 17.75
N TYR A 229 19.43 1.78 18.54
CA TYR A 229 20.17 2.48 19.58
C TYR A 229 21.60 2.68 19.08
N GLU A 230 21.95 3.92 18.68
CA GLU A 230 23.20 4.25 18.00
C GLU A 230 24.44 3.78 18.77
N PRO A 231 24.56 4.01 20.11
CA PRO A 231 25.75 3.58 20.85
C PRO A 231 25.98 2.06 20.77
N LEU A 232 24.92 1.25 20.82
CA LEU A 232 25.01 -0.21 20.70
C LEU A 232 25.41 -0.62 19.28
N PHE A 233 24.77 -0.03 18.27
CA PHE A 233 25.09 -0.30 16.87
C PHE A 233 26.58 -0.03 16.58
N ARG A 234 27.11 1.10 17.00
CA ARG A 234 28.53 1.45 16.86
C ARG A 234 29.45 0.55 17.66
N ALA A 235 29.06 0.14 18.88
CA ALA A 235 29.82 -0.83 19.67
C ALA A 235 29.91 -2.20 18.98
N GLN A 236 28.82 -2.65 18.38
CA GLN A 236 28.76 -3.89 17.59
C GLN A 236 29.60 -3.80 16.31
N LEU A 237 29.58 -2.65 15.64
CA LEU A 237 30.39 -2.37 14.46
C LEU A 237 31.88 -2.55 14.75
N HIS A 238 32.34 -1.99 15.86
CA HIS A 238 33.75 -2.03 16.29
C HIS A 238 34.14 -3.28 17.09
N GLY A 239 33.24 -4.26 17.21
CA GLY A 239 33.50 -5.50 17.95
C GLY A 239 33.59 -5.33 19.48
N LYS A 240 33.14 -4.18 20.02
CA LYS A 240 33.11 -3.90 21.47
C LYS A 240 31.88 -4.49 22.17
N SER A 241 30.90 -4.94 21.40
CA SER A 241 29.68 -5.61 21.88
C SER A 241 29.37 -6.79 20.95
N PRO A 242 28.79 -7.89 21.45
CA PRO A 242 28.42 -9.02 20.63
C PRO A 242 27.40 -8.59 19.55
N ARG A 243 27.57 -9.10 18.35
CA ARG A 243 26.64 -8.92 17.24
C ARG A 243 25.48 -9.90 17.37
N PRO A 244 24.28 -9.54 16.84
CA PRO A 244 23.17 -10.49 16.70
C PRO A 244 23.61 -11.76 15.95
N GLU A 245 23.07 -12.91 16.36
CA GLU A 245 23.38 -14.20 15.75
C GLU A 245 22.87 -14.29 14.31
N GLY A 246 23.47 -15.20 13.55
CA GLY A 246 23.12 -15.47 12.16
C GLY A 246 23.37 -14.26 11.24
N ASN A 247 22.53 -14.15 10.21
CA ASN A 247 22.64 -13.10 9.19
C ASN A 247 22.04 -11.75 9.59
N SER A 248 21.38 -11.67 10.76
CA SER A 248 20.64 -10.49 11.19
C SER A 248 21.49 -9.23 11.22
N TRP A 249 22.74 -9.35 11.72
CA TRP A 249 23.68 -8.24 11.72
C TRP A 249 24.06 -7.80 10.30
N THR A 250 24.38 -8.73 9.42
CA THR A 250 24.78 -8.42 8.04
C THR A 250 23.67 -7.73 7.28
N ILE A 251 22.43 -8.20 7.44
CA ILE A 251 21.24 -7.59 6.82
C ILE A 251 20.99 -6.20 7.39
N LEU A 252 20.99 -6.04 8.72
CA LEU A 252 20.79 -4.76 9.38
C LEU A 252 21.87 -3.74 8.99
N TYR A 253 23.13 -4.16 9.01
CA TYR A 253 24.26 -3.31 8.64
C TYR A 253 24.13 -2.77 7.19
N ASN A 254 23.85 -3.66 6.24
CA ASN A 254 23.69 -3.24 4.84
C ASN A 254 22.40 -2.42 4.62
N ALA A 255 21.34 -2.64 5.39
CA ALA A 255 20.14 -1.80 5.35
C ALA A 255 20.40 -0.36 5.84
N VAL A 256 21.21 -0.23 6.91
CA VAL A 256 21.68 1.08 7.40
C VAL A 256 22.54 1.78 6.36
N LEU A 257 23.50 1.07 5.74
CA LEU A 257 24.34 1.63 4.68
C LEU A 257 23.53 2.06 3.45
N ALA A 258 22.56 1.24 3.02
CA ALA A 258 21.68 1.55 1.90
C ALA A 258 20.87 2.82 2.15
N LEU A 259 20.22 2.94 3.33
CA LEU A 259 19.45 4.14 3.68
C LEU A 259 20.33 5.38 3.87
N GLY A 260 21.49 5.21 4.50
CA GLY A 260 22.44 6.33 4.65
C GLY A 260 22.96 6.83 3.32
N ALA A 261 23.36 5.93 2.42
CA ALA A 261 23.76 6.27 1.06
C ALA A 261 22.60 6.93 0.29
N TRP A 262 21.38 6.44 0.43
CA TRP A 262 20.20 7.05 -0.17
C TRP A 262 19.96 8.48 0.36
N CYS A 263 20.15 8.73 1.66
CA CYS A 263 19.90 10.05 2.24
C CYS A 263 20.80 11.16 1.69
N ILE A 264 22.07 10.85 1.38
CA ILE A 264 23.07 11.83 0.89
C ILE A 264 23.38 11.70 -0.60
N GLY A 265 22.92 10.66 -1.25
CA GLY A 265 23.07 10.45 -2.69
C GLY A 265 22.07 11.28 -3.50
N ASP A 266 22.27 11.27 -4.79
CA ASP A 266 21.31 11.76 -5.79
C ASP A 266 20.53 10.61 -6.44
N ASP A 267 19.73 10.91 -7.46
CA ASP A 267 18.93 9.91 -8.15
C ASP A 267 19.77 9.01 -9.09
N ASP A 268 20.98 9.44 -9.45
CA ASP A 268 21.95 8.68 -10.26
C ASP A 268 22.87 7.80 -9.40
N SER A 269 22.86 7.99 -8.07
CA SER A 269 23.67 7.22 -7.15
C SER A 269 23.30 5.73 -7.18
N VAL A 270 24.30 4.88 -7.36
CA VAL A 270 24.19 3.41 -7.31
C VAL A 270 24.65 2.83 -5.99
N MET A 271 25.15 3.66 -5.06
CA MET A 271 25.77 3.20 -3.82
C MET A 271 24.78 2.54 -2.88
N ASP A 272 23.59 3.10 -2.76
CA ASP A 272 22.53 2.55 -1.93
C ASP A 272 22.00 1.21 -2.49
N ASP A 273 21.86 1.09 -3.83
CA ASP A 273 21.48 -0.18 -4.48
C ASP A 273 22.60 -1.24 -4.34
N PHE A 274 23.87 -0.84 -4.35
CA PHE A 274 24.97 -1.74 -4.08
C PHE A 274 24.86 -2.41 -2.70
N PHE A 275 24.57 -1.66 -1.65
CA PHE A 275 24.39 -2.23 -0.31
C PHE A 275 23.10 -3.04 -0.20
N TYR A 276 22.02 -2.59 -0.83
CA TYR A 276 20.76 -3.36 -0.89
C TYR A 276 20.95 -4.73 -1.55
N ARG A 277 21.66 -4.80 -2.66
CA ARG A 277 21.93 -6.07 -3.35
C ARG A 277 22.82 -7.03 -2.57
N LYS A 278 23.66 -6.54 -1.66
CA LYS A 278 24.37 -7.41 -0.72
C LYS A 278 23.41 -8.19 0.18
N VAL A 279 22.28 -7.60 0.56
CA VAL A 279 21.24 -8.29 1.33
C VAL A 279 20.56 -9.38 0.49
N ALA A 280 20.24 -9.10 -0.77
CA ALA A 280 19.57 -10.05 -1.67
C ALA A 280 20.43 -11.28 -2.04
N ARG A 281 21.76 -11.21 -1.82
CA ARG A 281 22.73 -12.26 -2.14
C ARG A 281 23.19 -13.08 -0.93
N ILE A 282 22.50 -12.98 0.19
CA ILE A 282 22.81 -13.82 1.36
C ILE A 282 22.57 -15.29 0.99
N PRO A 283 23.52 -16.20 1.27
CA PRO A 283 23.44 -17.62 0.87
C PRO A 283 22.17 -18.29 1.40
N GLU A 284 21.57 -19.16 0.60
CA GLU A 284 20.36 -19.94 0.92
C GLU A 284 20.50 -20.80 2.19
N GLU A 285 21.71 -21.15 2.57
CA GLU A 285 22.02 -21.94 3.78
C GLU A 285 21.61 -21.26 5.09
N SER A 286 21.26 -19.96 5.03
CA SER A 286 20.85 -19.15 6.20
C SER A 286 19.52 -18.49 5.94
N SER A 287 18.47 -19.29 5.91
CA SER A 287 17.10 -18.82 5.66
C SER A 287 16.66 -17.77 6.68
N ILE A 288 16.21 -16.61 6.16
CA ILE A 288 15.57 -15.55 6.98
C ILE A 288 14.23 -16.00 7.58
N PHE A 289 13.70 -17.15 7.14
CA PHE A 289 12.42 -17.71 7.60
C PHE A 289 12.58 -18.66 8.78
N GLU A 290 13.79 -19.11 9.10
CA GLU A 290 14.04 -20.14 10.14
C GLU A 290 14.43 -19.55 11.49
N SER A 291 14.79 -18.26 11.53
CA SER A 291 15.17 -17.57 12.75
C SER A 291 14.61 -16.16 12.80
N GLY A 292 14.33 -15.67 14.00
CA GLY A 292 13.83 -14.32 14.20
C GLY A 292 14.38 -13.68 15.47
N ASN A 293 14.81 -12.42 15.36
CA ASN A 293 15.23 -11.60 16.46
C ASN A 293 14.93 -10.13 16.21
N LEU A 294 15.09 -9.28 17.21
CA LEU A 294 14.77 -7.84 17.10
C LEU A 294 15.55 -7.16 15.97
N ALA A 295 16.84 -7.51 15.80
CA ALA A 295 17.68 -6.91 14.75
C ALA A 295 17.18 -7.26 13.34
N MET A 296 16.64 -8.47 13.14
CA MET A 296 16.03 -8.85 11.88
C MET A 296 14.75 -8.06 11.60
N VAL A 297 13.89 -7.86 12.61
CA VAL A 297 12.70 -7.00 12.46
C VAL A 297 13.09 -5.57 12.11
N GLN A 298 14.10 -5.01 12.78
CA GLN A 298 14.65 -3.69 12.47
C GLN A 298 15.16 -3.63 11.02
N ALA A 299 15.91 -4.64 10.59
CA ALA A 299 16.45 -4.71 9.23
C ALA A 299 15.34 -4.77 8.17
N LEU A 300 14.33 -5.64 8.35
CA LEU A 300 13.19 -5.78 7.43
C LEU A 300 12.36 -4.49 7.36
N LEU A 301 12.17 -3.80 8.48
CA LEU A 301 11.49 -2.53 8.56
C LEU A 301 12.24 -1.44 7.75
N LEU A 302 13.56 -1.37 7.89
CA LEU A 302 14.40 -0.45 7.11
C LEU A 302 14.39 -0.78 5.62
N LEU A 303 14.51 -2.07 5.26
CA LEU A 303 14.48 -2.53 3.87
C LEU A 303 13.12 -2.29 3.20
N SER A 304 12.02 -2.45 3.94
CA SER A 304 10.68 -2.11 3.46
C SER A 304 10.61 -0.65 3.02
N ASN A 305 11.09 0.26 3.87
CA ASN A 305 11.06 1.69 3.58
C ASN A 305 12.04 2.08 2.46
N TYR A 306 13.22 1.44 2.41
CA TYR A 306 14.18 1.61 1.31
C TYR A 306 13.59 1.18 -0.03
N ALA A 307 12.96 0.00 -0.10
CA ALA A 307 12.37 -0.52 -1.33
C ALA A 307 11.28 0.42 -1.89
N GLN A 308 10.44 1.00 -1.02
CA GLN A 308 9.45 2.01 -1.42
C GLN A 308 10.12 3.24 -2.04
N LYS A 309 11.24 3.70 -1.49
CA LYS A 309 11.99 4.85 -2.01
C LYS A 309 12.70 4.58 -3.34
N ARG A 310 12.89 3.32 -3.68
CA ARG A 310 13.51 2.85 -4.93
C ARG A 310 12.50 2.22 -5.90
N ASN A 311 11.26 2.69 -5.85
CA ASN A 311 10.20 2.27 -6.78
C ASN A 311 9.92 0.76 -6.78
N ARG A 312 9.96 0.14 -5.60
CA ARG A 312 9.65 -1.28 -5.40
C ARG A 312 8.57 -1.44 -4.32
N PRO A 313 7.34 -0.97 -4.58
CA PRO A 313 6.29 -0.92 -3.55
C PRO A 313 5.87 -2.30 -3.05
N ASN A 314 5.74 -3.31 -3.92
CA ASN A 314 5.35 -4.66 -3.52
C ASN A 314 6.49 -5.41 -2.81
N THR A 315 7.73 -5.21 -3.23
CA THR A 315 8.91 -5.70 -2.49
C THR A 315 8.93 -5.09 -1.08
N GLY A 316 8.70 -3.78 -0.97
CA GLY A 316 8.58 -3.10 0.32
C GLY A 316 7.44 -3.65 1.17
N TRP A 317 6.28 -3.91 0.56
CA TRP A 317 5.13 -4.52 1.22
C TRP A 317 5.44 -5.92 1.75
N ASN A 318 6.16 -6.74 0.99
CA ASN A 318 6.54 -8.09 1.40
C ASN A 318 7.55 -8.09 2.56
N TYR A 319 8.57 -7.20 2.54
CA TYR A 319 9.45 -7.02 3.69
C TYR A 319 8.67 -6.61 4.94
N LEU A 320 7.71 -5.71 4.78
CA LEU A 320 6.86 -5.23 5.88
C LEU A 320 5.99 -6.37 6.44
N GLY A 321 5.36 -7.17 5.58
CA GLY A 321 4.56 -8.33 5.97
C GLY A 321 5.38 -9.37 6.75
N LEU A 322 6.62 -9.62 6.32
CA LEU A 322 7.54 -10.51 7.04
C LEU A 322 7.94 -9.92 8.40
N ALA A 323 8.22 -8.61 8.45
CA ALA A 323 8.53 -7.90 9.70
C ALA A 323 7.36 -7.98 10.70
N VAL A 324 6.10 -7.79 10.24
CA VAL A 324 4.90 -7.92 11.07
C VAL A 324 4.79 -9.34 11.64
N ARG A 325 4.92 -10.37 10.80
CA ARG A 325 4.85 -11.77 11.25
C ARG A 325 5.92 -12.10 12.28
N MET A 326 7.15 -11.68 12.03
CA MET A 326 8.28 -11.90 12.95
C MET A 326 8.10 -11.12 14.26
N ALA A 327 7.66 -9.87 14.20
CA ALA A 327 7.39 -9.05 15.39
C ALA A 327 6.32 -9.66 16.30
N LEU A 328 5.23 -10.19 15.72
CA LEU A 328 4.19 -10.91 16.45
C LEU A 328 4.73 -12.20 17.08
N SER A 329 5.56 -12.95 16.37
CA SER A 329 6.21 -14.17 16.89
C SER A 329 7.16 -13.86 18.06
N LEU A 330 7.83 -12.70 18.03
CA LEU A 330 8.69 -12.21 19.11
C LEU A 330 7.89 -11.58 20.27
N GLY A 331 6.57 -11.47 20.13
CA GLY A 331 5.71 -10.84 21.13
C GLY A 331 5.96 -9.34 21.30
N LEU A 332 6.36 -8.59 20.24
CA LEU A 332 6.61 -7.14 20.37
C LEU A 332 5.36 -6.34 20.71
N HIS A 333 4.17 -6.89 20.44
CA HIS A 333 2.87 -6.31 20.77
C HIS A 333 2.49 -6.42 22.24
N LYS A 334 3.34 -7.08 23.08
CA LYS A 334 3.11 -7.35 24.49
C LYS A 334 4.22 -6.78 25.39
N GLU A 335 3.82 -6.28 26.57
CA GLU A 335 4.75 -5.68 27.54
C GLU A 335 5.49 -6.69 28.40
N PHE A 336 4.88 -7.81 28.77
CA PHE A 336 5.42 -8.80 29.71
C PHE A 336 5.96 -8.14 31.01
N PRO A 337 5.10 -7.67 31.94
CA PRO A 337 5.51 -6.85 33.08
C PRO A 337 6.58 -7.50 33.96
N ASN A 338 6.55 -8.82 34.12
CA ASN A 338 7.46 -9.59 35.01
C ASN A 338 8.73 -10.07 34.25
N TRP A 339 8.95 -9.64 33.03
CA TRP A 339 10.14 -10.04 32.29
C TRP A 339 11.36 -9.22 32.72
N GLU A 340 12.40 -9.93 33.16
CA GLU A 340 13.67 -9.35 33.61
C GLU A 340 14.55 -8.94 32.42
N ILE A 341 14.24 -7.80 31.83
CA ILE A 341 15.05 -7.13 30.81
C ILE A 341 15.30 -5.68 31.20
N THR A 342 16.37 -5.09 30.65
CA THR A 342 16.70 -3.68 30.93
C THR A 342 15.60 -2.75 30.39
N HIS A 343 15.50 -1.55 30.99
CA HIS A 343 14.58 -0.51 30.51
C HIS A 343 14.84 -0.15 29.03
N LEU A 344 16.11 -0.08 28.62
CA LEU A 344 16.49 0.15 27.22
C LEU A 344 15.98 -0.97 26.30
N GLN A 345 16.16 -2.24 26.65
CA GLN A 345 15.67 -3.36 25.83
C GLN A 345 14.16 -3.31 25.67
N ARG A 346 13.42 -3.01 26.75
CA ARG A 346 11.97 -2.83 26.72
C ARG A 346 11.55 -1.67 25.82
N GLU A 347 12.23 -0.54 25.94
CA GLU A 347 11.98 0.63 25.14
C GLU A 347 12.29 0.40 23.65
N MET A 348 13.39 -0.32 23.31
CA MET A 348 13.71 -0.68 21.94
C MET A 348 12.65 -1.57 21.30
N ARG A 349 12.05 -2.49 22.06
CA ARG A 349 10.91 -3.29 21.59
C ARG A 349 9.71 -2.39 21.24
N ARG A 350 9.39 -1.39 22.10
CA ARG A 350 8.31 -0.42 21.85
C ARG A 350 8.59 0.41 20.59
N ARG A 351 9.80 0.97 20.44
CA ARG A 351 10.17 1.78 19.28
C ARG A 351 10.01 1.00 17.97
N VAL A 352 10.47 -0.25 17.95
CA VAL A 352 10.34 -1.12 16.77
C VAL A 352 8.88 -1.47 16.51
N TRP A 353 8.10 -1.80 17.54
CA TRP A 353 6.67 -2.10 17.40
C TRP A 353 5.89 -0.93 16.85
N TRP A 354 6.04 0.25 17.43
CA TRP A 354 5.32 1.45 16.99
C TRP A 354 5.82 1.96 15.63
N GLY A 355 7.09 1.78 15.32
CA GLY A 355 7.61 2.03 13.99
C GLY A 355 6.98 1.13 12.93
N LEU A 356 6.88 -0.16 13.24
CA LEU A 356 6.20 -1.13 12.39
C LEU A 356 4.72 -0.78 12.21
N PHE A 357 4.06 -0.36 13.29
CA PHE A 357 2.66 0.07 13.29
C PHE A 357 2.42 1.25 12.34
N ILE A 358 3.27 2.26 12.38
CA ILE A 358 3.19 3.43 11.51
C ILE A 358 3.42 3.04 10.04
N PHE A 359 4.36 2.14 9.76
CA PHE A 359 4.70 1.77 8.39
C PHE A 359 3.62 0.87 7.77
N ASP A 360 3.10 -0.11 8.50
CA ASP A 360 2.02 -0.97 8.02
C ASP A 360 0.74 -0.18 7.77
N SER A 361 0.32 0.67 8.72
CA SER A 361 -0.85 1.53 8.56
C SER A 361 -0.68 2.52 7.40
N GLY A 362 0.49 3.16 7.30
CA GLY A 362 0.77 4.13 6.24
C GLY A 362 0.79 3.50 4.84
N ALA A 363 1.40 2.32 4.70
CA ALA A 363 1.43 1.58 3.45
C ALA A 363 0.03 1.08 3.07
N SER A 364 -0.74 0.58 4.05
CA SER A 364 -2.11 0.11 3.84
C SER A 364 -3.02 1.22 3.30
N ILE A 365 -2.96 2.41 3.88
CA ILE A 365 -3.70 3.59 3.40
C ILE A 365 -3.26 3.96 1.98
N THR A 366 -1.95 3.97 1.71
CA THR A 366 -1.39 4.36 0.40
C THR A 366 -1.80 3.39 -0.71
N PHE A 367 -1.79 2.08 -0.44
CA PHE A 367 -2.12 1.05 -1.42
C PHE A 367 -3.59 0.66 -1.45
N GLY A 368 -4.42 1.14 -0.51
CA GLY A 368 -5.81 0.71 -0.34
C GLY A 368 -5.93 -0.75 0.11
N ARG A 369 -4.97 -1.25 0.87
CA ARG A 369 -4.91 -2.63 1.36
C ARG A 369 -5.27 -2.71 2.84
N PRO A 370 -5.72 -3.87 3.36
CA PRO A 370 -5.99 -4.04 4.79
C PRO A 370 -4.73 -3.85 5.64
N VAL A 371 -4.88 -3.26 6.83
CA VAL A 371 -3.84 -3.21 7.87
C VAL A 371 -3.63 -4.61 8.42
N LEU A 372 -2.38 -5.06 8.55
CA LEU A 372 -2.05 -6.40 9.03
C LEU A 372 -1.89 -6.46 10.55
N LEU A 373 -1.65 -5.34 11.19
CA LEU A 373 -1.43 -5.25 12.64
C LEU A 373 -2.73 -5.40 13.43
N PRO A 374 -2.67 -5.98 14.64
CA PRO A 374 -3.84 -6.22 15.45
C PRO A 374 -4.46 -4.90 15.96
N GLU A 375 -5.75 -4.95 16.22
CA GLU A 375 -6.47 -3.87 16.90
C GLU A 375 -5.99 -3.66 18.33
N GLN A 376 -6.26 -2.47 18.87
CA GLN A 376 -5.79 -2.05 20.20
C GLN A 376 -6.14 -3.04 21.32
N GLY A 377 -7.29 -3.71 21.27
CA GLY A 377 -7.70 -4.68 22.29
C GLY A 377 -6.85 -5.96 22.36
N ILE A 378 -6.06 -6.25 21.33
CA ILE A 378 -5.21 -7.46 21.24
C ILE A 378 -3.79 -7.16 21.72
N MET A 379 -3.34 -5.91 21.65
CA MET A 379 -2.01 -5.47 22.06
C MET A 379 -2.05 -4.67 23.37
N ASP A 380 -1.00 -4.75 24.16
CA ASP A 380 -0.78 -3.97 25.39
C ASP A 380 0.57 -3.23 25.40
N ALA A 381 1.26 -3.21 24.25
CA ALA A 381 2.50 -2.46 24.11
C ALA A 381 2.28 -0.97 24.45
N ARG A 382 3.03 -0.47 25.43
CA ARG A 382 2.96 0.93 25.84
C ARG A 382 3.54 1.85 24.77
N SER A 383 3.16 3.13 24.82
CA SER A 383 3.75 4.16 23.97
C SER A 383 5.26 4.23 24.17
N VAL A 384 5.97 4.67 23.15
CA VAL A 384 7.38 5.10 23.25
C VAL A 384 7.46 6.23 24.29
N ILE A 385 8.54 6.26 25.07
CA ILE A 385 8.74 7.23 26.14
C ILE A 385 9.35 8.52 25.56
N ASN A 386 8.83 9.67 25.98
CA ASN A 386 9.35 10.96 25.55
C ASN A 386 10.50 11.44 26.46
N ILE A 387 11.72 11.04 26.17
CA ILE A 387 12.94 11.33 26.95
C ILE A 387 14.08 11.73 26.02
N HIS A 388 15.17 12.28 26.58
CA HIS A 388 16.42 12.36 25.85
C HIS A 388 17.10 11.00 25.75
N GLU A 389 17.75 10.71 24.61
CA GLU A 389 18.36 9.38 24.38
C GLU A 389 19.43 9.04 25.41
N GLU A 390 20.21 10.04 25.85
CA GLU A 390 21.27 9.88 26.83
C GLU A 390 20.75 9.49 28.22
N SER A 391 19.48 9.75 28.52
CA SER A 391 18.86 9.40 29.78
C SER A 391 18.55 7.89 29.92
N LEU A 392 18.63 7.15 28.82
CA LEU A 392 18.30 5.72 28.80
C LEU A 392 19.45 4.89 28.22
N THR A 393 20.19 4.24 29.08
CA THR A 393 21.36 3.42 28.76
C THR A 393 21.15 1.96 29.21
N PRO A 394 22.00 1.01 28.79
CA PRO A 394 21.93 -0.37 29.29
C PRO A 394 22.04 -0.50 30.81
N GLN A 395 22.65 0.50 31.48
CA GLN A 395 22.89 0.56 32.92
C GLN A 395 21.77 1.28 33.70
N THR A 396 20.79 1.86 33.00
CA THR A 396 19.68 2.57 33.63
C THR A 396 18.81 1.61 34.45
N THR A 397 18.78 1.78 35.75
CA THR A 397 18.01 0.94 36.69
C THR A 397 16.63 1.50 37.02
N THR A 398 16.47 2.82 36.94
CA THR A 398 15.19 3.51 37.17
C THR A 398 14.79 4.23 35.91
N LEU A 399 13.54 4.01 35.47
CA LEU A 399 13.02 4.67 34.28
C LEU A 399 13.02 6.19 34.47
N PRO A 400 13.61 7.00 33.57
CA PRO A 400 13.55 8.45 33.67
C PRO A 400 12.11 8.96 33.46
N ASP A 401 11.79 10.09 34.06
CA ASP A 401 10.52 10.78 33.85
C ASP A 401 10.43 11.33 32.45
N GLU A 402 9.22 11.29 31.88
CA GLU A 402 8.95 11.89 30.58
C GLU A 402 9.07 13.41 30.64
N ILE A 403 9.60 14.00 29.58
CA ILE A 403 9.75 15.44 29.45
C ILE A 403 8.62 16.04 28.61
N PRO A 404 8.12 17.24 28.96
CA PRO A 404 6.99 17.85 28.26
C PRO A 404 7.39 18.53 26.93
N HIS A 405 8.67 18.55 26.59
CA HIS A 405 9.21 19.19 25.39
C HIS A 405 9.41 18.19 24.26
N PRO A 406 9.50 18.65 22.99
CA PRO A 406 9.84 17.81 21.86
C PRO A 406 11.18 17.12 22.02
N THR A 407 11.22 15.83 21.66
CA THR A 407 12.42 15.01 21.54
C THR A 407 12.41 14.33 20.16
N PRO A 408 13.49 13.64 19.76
CA PRO A 408 13.47 12.82 18.54
C PRO A 408 12.35 11.78 18.51
N TYR A 409 11.77 11.42 19.67
CA TYR A 409 10.70 10.41 19.77
C TYR A 409 9.29 10.97 19.63
N THR A 410 9.08 12.27 19.84
CA THR A 410 7.73 12.88 19.78
C THR A 410 7.06 12.71 18.42
N GLY A 411 7.82 12.74 17.34
CA GLY A 411 7.31 12.46 16.00
C GLY A 411 6.78 11.04 15.83
N LEU A 412 7.49 10.04 16.38
CA LEU A 412 7.07 8.63 16.38
C LEU A 412 5.83 8.44 17.25
N ILE A 413 5.80 9.04 18.45
CA ILE A 413 4.67 8.98 19.40
C ILE A 413 3.40 9.57 18.76
N SER A 414 3.49 10.74 18.15
CA SER A 414 2.32 11.41 17.58
C SER A 414 1.76 10.68 16.36
N GLN A 415 2.64 10.11 15.51
CA GLN A 415 2.22 9.31 14.37
C GLN A 415 1.58 7.98 14.78
N SER A 416 2.11 7.29 15.81
CA SER A 416 1.50 6.06 16.32
C SER A 416 0.10 6.31 16.88
N ARG A 417 -0.10 7.41 17.62
CA ARG A 417 -1.41 7.84 18.12
C ARG A 417 -2.39 8.19 16.99
N PHE A 418 -1.89 8.83 15.91
CA PHE A 418 -2.70 9.09 14.72
C PHE A 418 -3.24 7.78 14.13
N HIS A 419 -2.38 6.81 13.85
CA HIS A 419 -2.81 5.55 13.26
C HIS A 419 -3.68 4.70 14.20
N LEU A 420 -3.43 4.74 15.52
CA LEU A 420 -4.33 4.12 16.50
C LEU A 420 -5.75 4.69 16.43
N ALA A 421 -5.89 5.99 16.25
CA ALA A 421 -7.19 6.64 16.14
C ALA A 421 -7.86 6.38 14.77
N THR A 422 -7.08 6.22 13.69
CA THR A 422 -7.62 6.30 12.32
C THR A 422 -7.63 4.97 11.54
N ASN A 423 -7.01 3.89 12.04
CA ASN A 423 -7.00 2.61 11.32
C ASN A 423 -8.42 2.02 11.14
N SER A 424 -9.31 2.19 12.12
CA SER A 424 -10.71 1.76 12.01
C SER A 424 -11.45 2.52 10.90
N LEU A 425 -11.14 3.82 10.73
CA LEU A 425 -11.66 4.63 9.65
C LEU A 425 -11.18 4.08 8.29
N HIS A 426 -9.89 3.77 8.15
CA HIS A 426 -9.36 3.17 6.93
C HIS A 426 -10.03 1.82 6.62
N HIS A 427 -10.22 0.95 7.61
CA HIS A 427 -10.95 -0.31 7.44
C HIS A 427 -12.38 -0.07 6.94
N ARG A 428 -13.06 0.96 7.45
CA ARG A 428 -14.41 1.29 6.99
C ARG A 428 -14.43 1.80 5.55
N LEU A 429 -13.41 2.56 5.12
CA LEU A 429 -13.28 3.07 3.75
C LEU A 429 -13.04 1.97 2.69
N ILE A 430 -12.39 0.88 3.06
CA ILE A 430 -12.15 -0.26 2.17
C ILE A 430 -13.18 -1.37 2.31
N SER A 431 -14.22 -1.18 3.14
CA SER A 431 -15.30 -2.14 3.35
C SER A 431 -16.46 -1.86 2.40
N THR A 432 -17.21 -2.91 2.08
CA THR A 432 -18.46 -2.82 1.32
C THR A 432 -19.68 -2.95 2.25
N PRO A 433 -20.75 -2.19 2.05
CA PRO A 433 -20.89 -1.06 1.11
C PRO A 433 -20.03 0.14 1.51
N TYR A 434 -19.69 1.00 0.54
CA TYR A 434 -18.95 2.24 0.80
C TYR A 434 -19.77 3.18 1.70
N PRO A 435 -19.12 3.97 2.61
CA PRO A 435 -19.84 4.88 3.51
C PRO A 435 -20.59 5.98 2.75
N LEU A 436 -21.79 6.30 3.21
CA LEU A 436 -22.58 7.43 2.71
C LEU A 436 -21.98 8.78 3.16
N PRO A 437 -22.31 9.91 2.50
CA PRO A 437 -21.74 11.22 2.83
C PRO A 437 -21.93 11.67 4.28
N ASP A 438 -23.06 11.38 4.91
CA ASP A 438 -23.32 11.64 6.34
C ASP A 438 -22.40 10.78 7.25
N GLU A 439 -22.19 9.52 6.93
CA GLU A 439 -21.25 8.63 7.63
C GLU A 439 -19.81 9.14 7.47
N LEU A 440 -19.42 9.58 6.27
CA LEU A 440 -18.08 10.16 6.02
C LEU A 440 -17.83 11.40 6.90
N LEU A 441 -18.81 12.27 7.02
CA LEU A 441 -18.74 13.43 7.92
C LEU A 441 -18.61 13.02 9.39
N GLY A 442 -19.32 11.96 9.80
CA GLY A 442 -19.18 11.36 11.13
C GLY A 442 -17.78 10.76 11.37
N LEU A 443 -17.24 10.03 10.40
CA LEU A 443 -15.89 9.48 10.47
C LEU A 443 -14.81 10.57 10.56
N ASN A 444 -15.01 11.72 9.89
CA ASN A 444 -14.09 12.85 9.98
C ASN A 444 -13.96 13.42 11.39
N GLN A 445 -14.99 13.32 12.23
CA GLN A 445 -14.92 13.77 13.62
C GLN A 445 -13.81 13.04 14.42
N THR A 446 -13.47 11.81 14.04
CA THR A 446 -12.34 11.07 14.64
C THR A 446 -11.01 11.75 14.33
N ILE A 447 -10.83 12.25 13.09
CA ILE A 447 -9.64 12.98 12.68
C ILE A 447 -9.57 14.32 13.41
N GLU A 448 -10.65 15.07 13.42
CA GLU A 448 -10.74 16.37 14.12
C GLU A 448 -10.49 16.22 15.64
N SER A 449 -11.04 15.17 16.25
CA SER A 449 -10.81 14.88 17.68
C SER A 449 -9.35 14.58 17.98
N TRP A 450 -8.68 13.84 17.07
CA TRP A 450 -7.26 13.60 17.17
C TRP A 450 -6.45 14.91 16.98
N GLU A 451 -6.76 15.73 15.98
CA GLU A 451 -6.12 17.03 15.75
C GLU A 451 -6.19 17.95 16.98
N ASN A 452 -7.33 17.97 17.66
CA ASN A 452 -7.52 18.73 18.89
C ASN A 452 -6.73 18.14 20.09
N SER A 453 -6.33 16.87 20.02
CA SER A 453 -5.58 16.18 21.09
C SER A 453 -4.06 16.29 20.98
N ILE A 454 -3.53 16.75 19.82
CA ILE A 454 -2.08 16.87 19.63
C ILE A 454 -1.49 18.01 20.48
N PRO A 455 -0.26 17.86 20.98
CA PRO A 455 0.43 18.91 21.71
C PRO A 455 0.52 20.21 20.90
N SER A 456 0.39 21.36 21.57
CA SER A 456 0.39 22.67 20.91
C SER A 456 1.64 22.96 20.06
N TYR A 457 2.79 22.41 20.44
CA TYR A 457 4.03 22.55 19.66
C TYR A 457 3.99 21.85 18.29
N PHE A 458 3.04 20.94 18.05
CA PHE A 458 2.81 20.36 16.73
C PHE A 458 1.74 21.12 15.92
N GLN A 459 0.95 21.98 16.54
CA GLN A 459 -0.06 22.78 15.83
C GLN A 459 0.62 23.88 15.02
N LEU A 460 0.34 23.96 13.71
CA LEU A 460 1.04 24.89 12.81
C LEU A 460 0.75 26.36 13.15
N ASP A 461 -0.39 26.65 13.76
CA ASP A 461 -0.78 28.00 14.20
C ASP A 461 0.01 28.46 15.44
N SER A 462 0.64 27.54 16.18
CA SER A 462 1.47 27.86 17.32
C SER A 462 2.89 28.23 16.89
N PRO A 463 3.59 29.13 17.60
CA PRO A 463 5.01 29.39 17.32
C PRO A 463 5.84 28.10 17.37
N ALA A 464 6.79 27.95 16.45
CA ALA A 464 7.72 26.83 16.49
C ALA A 464 8.66 26.97 17.71
N ILE A 465 8.65 26.01 18.60
CA ILE A 465 9.52 25.99 19.81
C ILE A 465 10.97 25.73 19.44
N HIS A 466 11.19 24.88 18.40
CA HIS A 466 12.49 24.54 17.87
C HIS A 466 12.49 24.78 16.36
N ALA A 467 13.65 25.24 15.85
CA ALA A 467 13.86 25.53 14.44
C ALA A 467 14.74 24.48 13.74
N ASP A 468 14.98 23.32 14.38
CA ASP A 468 15.74 22.25 13.75
C ASP A 468 14.92 21.53 12.66
N GLU A 469 15.59 21.07 11.63
CA GLU A 469 14.98 20.40 10.46
C GLU A 469 14.10 19.21 10.85
N THR A 470 14.55 18.39 11.79
CA THR A 470 13.87 17.15 12.18
C THR A 470 12.53 17.44 12.84
N PHE A 471 12.51 18.40 13.78
CA PHE A 471 11.30 18.80 14.47
C PHE A 471 10.30 19.46 13.50
N LEU A 472 10.78 20.41 12.68
CA LEU A 472 9.95 21.08 11.68
C LEU A 472 9.34 20.07 10.71
N PHE A 473 10.14 19.17 10.18
CA PHE A 473 9.64 18.12 9.31
C PHE A 473 8.61 17.21 10.01
N ALA A 474 8.83 16.81 11.25
CA ALA A 474 7.88 16.01 12.01
C ALA A 474 6.54 16.74 12.19
N ARG A 475 6.59 18.05 12.50
CA ARG A 475 5.43 18.92 12.70
C ARG A 475 4.60 19.05 11.41
N TYR A 476 5.22 19.46 10.32
CA TYR A 476 4.54 19.63 9.03
C TYR A 476 3.99 18.31 8.47
N ARG A 477 4.78 17.26 8.52
CA ARG A 477 4.36 15.93 8.03
C ARG A 477 3.15 15.37 8.79
N LEU A 478 3.02 15.66 10.08
CA LEU A 478 1.88 15.22 10.88
C LEU A 478 0.58 15.84 10.36
N SER A 479 0.59 17.13 10.08
CA SER A 479 -0.55 17.84 9.47
C SER A 479 -0.83 17.36 8.06
N TRP A 480 0.19 17.19 7.21
CA TRP A 480 0.00 16.64 5.85
C TRP A 480 -0.65 15.26 5.87
N ARG A 481 -0.29 14.43 6.83
CA ARG A 481 -0.86 13.08 6.97
C ARG A 481 -2.33 13.13 7.35
N SER A 482 -2.72 14.03 8.25
CA SER A 482 -4.11 14.24 8.64
C SER A 482 -4.95 14.74 7.46
N TRP A 483 -4.53 15.80 6.81
CA TRP A 483 -5.23 16.36 5.66
C TRP A 483 -5.27 15.38 4.46
N ASN A 484 -4.22 14.61 4.23
CA ASN A 484 -4.25 13.57 3.20
C ASN A 484 -5.29 12.49 3.49
N LEU A 485 -5.46 12.11 4.76
CA LEU A 485 -6.51 11.16 5.12
C LEU A 485 -7.91 11.77 4.91
N GLN A 486 -8.10 13.06 5.20
CA GLN A 486 -9.35 13.78 4.87
C GLN A 486 -9.59 13.85 3.36
N ILE A 487 -8.55 14.11 2.56
CA ILE A 487 -8.65 14.06 1.09
C ILE A 487 -9.10 12.66 0.64
N ILE A 488 -8.47 11.60 1.13
CA ILE A 488 -8.83 10.22 0.81
C ILE A 488 -10.28 9.91 1.22
N LEU A 489 -10.72 10.39 2.39
CA LEU A 489 -12.05 10.20 2.93
C LEU A 489 -13.13 10.82 2.03
N PHE A 490 -12.92 12.04 1.55
CA PHE A 490 -13.94 12.79 0.84
C PHE A 490 -13.81 12.76 -0.68
N ARG A 491 -12.66 12.41 -1.22
CA ARG A 491 -12.38 12.38 -2.66
C ARG A 491 -13.38 11.56 -3.49
N PRO A 492 -13.89 10.40 -3.05
CA PRO A 492 -14.91 9.66 -3.79
C PRO A 492 -16.17 10.47 -4.03
N VAL A 493 -16.63 11.27 -3.05
CA VAL A 493 -17.79 12.15 -3.21
C VAL A 493 -17.50 13.27 -4.22
N VAL A 494 -16.30 13.84 -4.21
CA VAL A 494 -15.87 14.84 -5.21
C VAL A 494 -15.90 14.24 -6.62
N LEU A 495 -15.43 13.00 -6.79
CA LEU A 495 -15.47 12.31 -8.07
C LEU A 495 -16.90 11.97 -8.53
N GLN A 496 -17.79 11.59 -7.62
CA GLN A 496 -19.21 11.36 -7.89
C GLN A 496 -19.92 12.63 -8.35
N ILE A 497 -19.70 13.75 -7.66
CA ILE A 497 -20.23 15.06 -8.07
C ILE A 497 -19.71 15.41 -9.47
N ALA A 498 -18.42 15.22 -9.71
CA ALA A 498 -17.82 15.49 -11.01
C ALA A 498 -18.43 14.65 -12.13
N ALA A 499 -18.67 13.37 -11.89
CA ALA A 499 -19.33 12.48 -12.84
C ALA A 499 -20.77 12.91 -13.15
N ARG A 500 -21.57 13.22 -12.12
CA ARG A 500 -22.97 13.68 -12.30
C ARG A 500 -23.08 15.00 -13.06
N ARG A 501 -22.21 15.98 -12.79
CA ARG A 501 -22.21 17.27 -13.48
C ARG A 501 -21.84 17.17 -14.97
N LYS A 502 -20.99 16.19 -15.32
CA LYS A 502 -20.59 15.93 -16.72
C LYS A 502 -21.68 15.25 -17.57
N GLN A 503 -22.56 14.49 -16.94
CA GLN A 503 -23.69 13.82 -17.59
C GLN A 503 -24.98 14.18 -16.85
N PRO A 504 -25.56 15.36 -17.11
CA PRO A 504 -26.83 15.71 -16.52
C PRO A 504 -27.94 14.89 -17.21
N ASP A 505 -28.15 13.66 -16.75
CA ASP A 505 -29.35 12.92 -17.09
C ASP A 505 -30.58 13.67 -16.54
N SER A 506 -31.69 13.62 -17.30
CA SER A 506 -32.96 14.25 -16.89
C SER A 506 -33.50 13.76 -15.54
N ASN A 507 -32.87 12.74 -14.93
CA ASN A 507 -33.19 12.14 -13.64
C ASN A 507 -32.11 12.36 -12.56
N SER A 508 -31.03 13.10 -12.83
CA SER A 508 -29.98 13.33 -11.82
C SER A 508 -30.55 14.15 -10.64
N SER A 509 -30.54 13.56 -9.45
CA SER A 509 -30.94 14.25 -8.23
C SER A 509 -29.94 15.38 -7.92
N PRO A 510 -30.44 16.52 -7.40
CA PRO A 510 -29.57 17.62 -6.97
C PRO A 510 -28.61 17.13 -5.86
N GLU A 511 -27.43 17.74 -5.80
CA GLU A 511 -26.42 17.46 -4.78
C GLU A 511 -26.99 17.68 -3.37
N THR A 512 -26.74 16.76 -2.46
CA THR A 512 -27.19 16.89 -1.07
C THR A 512 -26.28 17.84 -0.30
N LYS A 513 -26.76 18.35 0.84
CA LYS A 513 -25.97 19.21 1.72
C LYS A 513 -24.73 18.49 2.26
N GLU A 514 -24.87 17.22 2.53
CA GLU A 514 -23.80 16.35 3.04
C GLU A 514 -22.72 16.14 1.97
N GLU A 515 -23.10 15.94 0.71
CA GLU A 515 -22.16 15.85 -0.41
C GLU A 515 -21.39 17.15 -0.62
N LEU A 516 -22.08 18.29 -0.58
CA LEU A 516 -21.42 19.60 -0.69
C LEU A 516 -20.48 19.86 0.49
N ALA A 517 -20.85 19.46 1.71
CA ALA A 517 -19.98 19.56 2.89
C ALA A 517 -18.73 18.66 2.75
N CYS A 518 -18.88 17.44 2.23
CA CYS A 518 -17.74 16.55 1.93
C CYS A 518 -16.81 17.18 0.88
N ARG A 519 -17.37 17.73 -0.22
CA ARG A 519 -16.60 18.42 -1.26
C ARG A 519 -15.79 19.57 -0.67
N GLU A 520 -16.43 20.43 0.12
CA GLU A 520 -15.78 21.58 0.74
C GLU A 520 -14.63 21.16 1.67
N LYS A 521 -14.83 20.16 2.53
CA LYS A 521 -13.77 19.63 3.40
C LYS A 521 -12.59 19.04 2.60
N CYS A 522 -12.85 18.38 1.48
CA CYS A 522 -11.80 17.86 0.59
C CYS A 522 -10.96 19.01 0.02
N ILE A 523 -11.61 20.08 -0.49
CA ILE A 523 -10.94 21.25 -1.06
C ILE A 523 -10.12 21.99 0.00
N GLN A 524 -10.67 22.21 1.20
CA GLN A 524 -9.98 22.85 2.31
C GLN A 524 -8.72 22.08 2.72
N SER A 525 -8.81 20.76 2.86
CA SER A 525 -7.65 19.90 3.21
C SER A 525 -6.59 19.90 2.12
N ALA A 526 -6.98 19.93 0.85
CA ALA A 526 -6.05 20.02 -0.28
C ALA A 526 -5.31 21.37 -0.27
N ARG A 527 -6.03 22.48 -0.14
CA ARG A 527 -5.45 23.82 -0.05
C ARG A 527 -4.54 23.99 1.14
N ALA A 528 -4.93 23.50 2.33
CA ALA A 528 -4.11 23.53 3.53
C ALA A 528 -2.79 22.76 3.31
N THR A 529 -2.85 21.61 2.65
CA THR A 529 -1.66 20.83 2.30
C THR A 529 -0.73 21.59 1.37
N ILE A 530 -1.25 22.17 0.27
CA ILE A 530 -0.46 22.92 -0.73
C ILE A 530 0.22 24.12 -0.09
N ASN A 531 -0.52 24.94 0.66
CA ASN A 531 0.01 26.13 1.32
C ASN A 531 1.06 25.76 2.37
N SER A 532 0.79 24.77 3.21
CA SER A 532 1.72 24.32 4.23
C SER A 532 3.02 23.75 3.65
N ILE A 533 2.96 23.05 2.51
CA ILE A 533 4.15 22.59 1.80
C ILE A 533 4.93 23.78 1.23
N SER A 534 4.25 24.78 0.68
CA SER A 534 4.90 26.03 0.23
C SER A 534 5.65 26.72 1.36
N ASP A 535 5.03 26.83 2.54
CA ASP A 535 5.65 27.41 3.73
C ASP A 535 6.87 26.59 4.18
N PHE A 536 6.76 25.27 4.22
CA PHE A 536 7.87 24.39 4.57
C PHE A 536 9.06 24.52 3.63
N VAL A 537 8.82 24.59 2.32
CA VAL A 537 9.87 24.80 1.31
C VAL A 537 10.52 26.18 1.46
N ALA A 538 9.73 27.21 1.80
CA ALA A 538 10.24 28.58 2.03
C ALA A 538 11.20 28.68 3.22
N ILE A 539 11.09 27.78 4.23
CA ILE A 539 12.04 27.69 5.36
C ILE A 539 13.44 27.26 4.87
N GLY A 540 13.53 26.54 3.76
CA GLY A 540 14.82 26.15 3.14
C GLY A 540 15.50 24.92 3.78
N MET A 541 14.85 24.24 4.72
CA MET A 541 15.37 23.04 5.41
C MET A 541 14.75 21.76 4.82
N VAL A 542 15.10 21.46 3.56
CA VAL A 542 14.50 20.34 2.82
C VAL A 542 15.53 19.25 2.57
N SER A 543 15.45 18.14 3.31
CA SER A 543 16.25 16.93 3.08
C SER A 543 15.62 16.03 2.00
N ARG A 544 16.39 15.04 1.50
CA ARG A 544 15.85 14.06 0.56
C ARG A 544 14.68 13.27 1.15
N LEU A 545 14.72 12.99 2.44
CA LEU A 545 13.64 12.29 3.15
C LEU A 545 12.38 13.15 3.21
N SER A 546 12.49 14.43 3.59
CA SER A 546 11.34 15.33 3.64
C SER A 546 10.77 15.60 2.25
N THR A 547 11.62 15.75 1.22
CA THR A 547 11.20 15.86 -0.19
C THR A 547 10.35 14.68 -0.64
N TRP A 548 10.75 13.46 -0.30
CA TRP A 548 10.03 12.25 -0.68
C TRP A 548 8.59 12.25 -0.12
N TYR A 549 8.40 12.61 1.15
CA TYR A 549 7.07 12.73 1.76
C TYR A 549 6.27 13.92 1.22
N MET A 550 6.93 15.06 1.07
CA MET A 550 6.34 16.29 0.52
C MET A 550 5.72 16.03 -0.86
N LEU A 551 6.45 15.38 -1.76
CA LEU A 551 5.97 15.09 -3.11
C LEU A 551 4.73 14.20 -3.11
N TYR A 552 4.67 13.20 -2.24
CA TYR A 552 3.48 12.35 -2.10
C TYR A 552 2.25 13.18 -1.72
N PHE A 553 2.34 13.97 -0.65
CA PHE A 553 1.19 14.74 -0.16
C PHE A 553 0.82 15.88 -1.12
N LEU A 554 1.81 16.56 -1.71
CA LEU A 554 1.59 17.62 -2.69
C LEU A 554 0.85 17.12 -3.93
N PHE A 555 1.27 15.97 -4.46
CA PHE A 555 0.65 15.39 -5.64
C PHE A 555 -0.81 15.00 -5.37
N GLN A 556 -1.10 14.34 -4.24
CA GLN A 556 -2.47 13.98 -3.84
C GLN A 556 -3.36 15.22 -3.69
N ALA A 557 -2.86 16.26 -3.02
CA ALA A 557 -3.60 17.50 -2.80
C ALA A 557 -3.83 18.25 -4.12
N GLY A 558 -2.81 18.30 -5.00
CA GLY A 558 -2.89 19.02 -6.28
C GLY A 558 -3.91 18.47 -7.27
N LEU A 559 -4.28 17.18 -7.16
CA LEU A 559 -5.32 16.58 -8.01
C LEU A 559 -6.72 17.13 -7.70
N VAL A 560 -6.99 17.53 -6.45
CA VAL A 560 -8.33 17.98 -6.04
C VAL A 560 -8.77 19.25 -6.77
N PRO A 561 -7.98 20.35 -6.78
CA PRO A 561 -8.37 21.56 -7.51
C PRO A 561 -8.45 21.34 -9.02
N ILE A 562 -7.66 20.43 -9.61
CA ILE A 562 -7.80 20.05 -11.02
C ILE A 562 -9.17 19.41 -11.27
N ILE A 563 -9.60 18.44 -10.46
CA ILE A 563 -10.91 17.82 -10.58
C ILE A 563 -12.01 18.85 -10.46
N CYS A 564 -11.94 19.77 -9.50
CA CYS A 564 -12.95 20.80 -9.28
C CYS A 564 -13.04 21.77 -10.47
N LEU A 565 -11.90 22.25 -10.98
CA LEU A 565 -11.84 23.18 -12.11
C LEU A 565 -12.37 22.55 -13.41
N LEU A 566 -12.02 21.29 -13.68
CA LEU A 566 -12.52 20.54 -14.85
C LEU A 566 -14.02 20.21 -14.75
N THR A 567 -14.55 20.20 -13.52
CA THR A 567 -15.98 19.91 -13.28
C THR A 567 -16.85 21.16 -13.41
N ASP A 568 -16.39 22.28 -12.87
CA ASP A 568 -17.11 23.54 -12.85
C ASP A 568 -16.14 24.73 -12.95
N PRO A 569 -15.74 25.11 -14.17
CA PRO A 569 -14.83 26.24 -14.38
C PRO A 569 -15.49 27.59 -14.06
N THR A 570 -16.82 27.66 -13.95
CA THR A 570 -17.58 28.88 -13.65
C THR A 570 -17.85 29.08 -12.17
N ASP A 571 -17.47 28.13 -11.32
CA ASP A 571 -17.62 28.24 -9.85
C ASP A 571 -16.88 29.49 -9.34
N PRO A 572 -17.48 30.26 -8.41
CA PRO A 572 -16.84 31.46 -7.81
C PRO A 572 -15.43 31.19 -7.27
N ASP A 573 -15.14 29.97 -6.81
CA ASP A 573 -13.85 29.56 -6.28
C ASP A 573 -12.83 29.10 -7.34
N SER A 574 -13.19 29.10 -8.63
CA SER A 574 -12.33 28.66 -9.74
C SER A 574 -10.97 29.39 -9.76
N ILE A 575 -10.94 30.69 -9.43
CA ILE A 575 -9.71 31.47 -9.31
C ILE A 575 -8.80 30.93 -8.19
N LEU A 576 -9.39 30.53 -7.07
CA LEU A 576 -8.64 29.94 -5.95
C LEU A 576 -8.05 28.59 -6.34
N TRP A 577 -8.80 27.75 -7.06
CA TRP A 577 -8.31 26.46 -7.57
C TRP A 577 -7.18 26.63 -8.58
N LEU A 578 -7.30 27.61 -9.49
CA LEU A 578 -6.23 27.97 -10.43
C LEU A 578 -4.95 28.37 -9.70
N ASN A 579 -5.07 29.12 -8.61
CA ASN A 579 -3.93 29.49 -7.79
C ASN A 579 -3.28 28.29 -7.09
N ASP A 580 -4.11 27.39 -6.53
CA ASP A 580 -3.66 26.14 -5.90
C ASP A 580 -2.91 25.25 -6.93
N ILE A 581 -3.42 25.16 -8.19
CA ILE A 581 -2.77 24.44 -9.29
C ILE A 581 -1.43 25.08 -9.66
N ARG A 582 -1.39 26.42 -9.81
CA ARG A 582 -0.14 27.16 -10.12
C ARG A 582 0.91 26.95 -9.05
N THR A 583 0.54 27.07 -7.77
CA THR A 583 1.43 26.84 -6.63
C THR A 583 1.98 25.43 -6.63
N THR A 584 1.12 24.44 -6.86
CA THR A 584 1.55 23.02 -6.96
C THR A 584 2.55 22.82 -8.10
N ARG A 585 2.26 23.35 -9.29
CA ARG A 585 3.15 23.27 -10.46
C ARG A 585 4.50 23.96 -10.22
N ASP A 586 4.51 25.12 -9.59
CA ASP A 586 5.73 25.84 -9.26
C ASP A 586 6.61 25.07 -8.28
N LEU A 587 6.03 24.52 -7.20
CA LEU A 587 6.73 23.67 -6.24
C LEU A 587 7.30 22.41 -6.90
N LEU A 588 6.54 21.75 -7.75
CA LEU A 588 7.01 20.58 -8.51
C LEU A 588 8.14 20.97 -9.47
N SER A 589 8.03 22.08 -10.20
CA SER A 589 9.02 22.57 -11.16
C SER A 589 10.36 22.87 -10.49
N ARG A 590 10.34 23.56 -9.35
CA ARG A 590 11.56 23.85 -8.57
C ARG A 590 12.22 22.58 -8.06
N THR A 591 11.43 21.64 -7.56
CA THR A 591 11.95 20.38 -7.02
C THR A 591 12.45 19.45 -8.13
N ALA A 592 11.87 19.51 -9.32
CA ALA A 592 12.24 18.71 -10.49
C ALA A 592 13.67 18.95 -10.99
N LEU A 593 14.26 20.10 -10.66
CA LEU A 593 15.64 20.44 -11.04
C LEU A 593 16.66 19.47 -10.42
N THR A 594 16.33 18.87 -9.27
CA THR A 594 17.24 18.00 -8.51
C THR A 594 16.63 16.65 -8.15
N ASN A 595 15.37 16.40 -8.52
CA ASN A 595 14.64 15.20 -8.11
C ASN A 595 13.81 14.64 -9.27
N ARG A 596 14.13 13.43 -9.72
CA ARG A 596 13.44 12.76 -10.86
C ARG A 596 11.98 12.41 -10.56
N LEU A 597 11.67 12.11 -9.31
CA LEU A 597 10.29 11.85 -8.92
C LEU A 597 9.43 13.12 -9.06
N ALA A 598 9.97 14.27 -8.64
CA ALA A 598 9.30 15.56 -8.85
C ALA A 598 9.11 15.87 -10.35
N ALA A 599 10.12 15.57 -11.19
CA ALA A 599 10.01 15.75 -12.64
C ALA A 599 8.88 14.88 -13.24
N ARG A 600 8.70 13.66 -12.76
CA ARG A 600 7.58 12.79 -13.17
C ARG A 600 6.24 13.33 -12.68
N CYS A 601 6.15 13.71 -11.40
CA CYS A 601 4.96 14.35 -10.85
C CYS A 601 4.57 15.55 -11.71
N LEU A 602 5.54 16.40 -12.08
CA LEU A 602 5.32 17.56 -12.92
C LEU A 602 4.80 17.18 -14.32
N THR A 603 5.39 16.16 -14.95
CA THR A 603 4.95 15.68 -16.27
C THR A 603 3.49 15.22 -16.23
N VAL A 604 3.11 14.40 -15.25
CA VAL A 604 1.72 13.96 -15.08
C VAL A 604 0.81 15.14 -14.78
N PHE A 605 1.23 16.04 -13.90
CA PHE A 605 0.45 17.19 -13.48
C PHE A 605 0.19 18.17 -14.64
N ASN A 606 1.19 18.44 -15.48
CA ASN A 606 1.05 19.28 -16.67
C ASN A 606 0.10 18.65 -17.69
N ARG A 607 0.15 17.34 -17.84
CA ARG A 607 -0.75 16.60 -18.74
C ARG A 607 -2.20 16.68 -18.29
N LEU A 608 -2.45 16.72 -16.97
CA LEU A 608 -3.79 16.84 -16.38
C LEU A 608 -4.31 18.29 -16.35
N SER A 609 -3.45 19.29 -16.53
CA SER A 609 -3.80 20.71 -16.42
C SER A 609 -3.33 21.57 -17.59
N PRO A 610 -3.61 21.18 -18.86
CA PRO A 610 -3.16 21.92 -20.05
C PRO A 610 -3.77 23.33 -20.18
N VAL A 611 -4.90 23.59 -19.52
CA VAL A 611 -5.61 24.88 -19.53
C VAL A 611 -4.74 26.06 -19.06
N LEU A 612 -3.67 25.79 -18.32
CA LEU A 612 -2.79 26.86 -17.82
C LEU A 612 -1.82 27.41 -18.85
N ASP A 613 -1.51 26.68 -19.92
CA ASP A 613 -0.55 27.13 -20.93
C ASP A 613 -1.18 28.08 -21.94
N SER A 614 -2.48 28.01 -22.16
CA SER A 614 -3.24 28.93 -23.00
C SER A 614 -3.54 30.28 -22.33
N ALA A 615 -3.56 30.32 -20.99
CA ALA A 615 -3.84 31.54 -20.22
C ALA A 615 -2.62 32.47 -20.03
N GLN A 616 -1.43 32.09 -20.48
CA GLN A 616 -0.22 32.93 -20.38
C GLN A 616 -0.07 33.92 -21.56
N SER A 617 -0.93 33.85 -22.58
CA SER A 617 -0.77 34.68 -23.77
C SER A 617 -1.66 35.91 -23.86
N GLU A 618 -2.66 36.09 -22.99
CA GLU A 618 -3.48 37.30 -23.00
C GLU A 618 -3.89 37.73 -21.59
N ASP A 619 -3.76 39.04 -21.36
CA ASP A 619 -4.27 39.79 -20.20
C ASP A 619 -5.70 39.34 -19.87
N LEU A 620 -5.92 38.74 -18.69
CA LEU A 620 -7.20 38.14 -18.28
C LEU A 620 -8.33 39.14 -18.19
N GLY A 621 -8.95 39.44 -19.29
CA GLY A 621 -10.31 39.93 -19.35
C GLY A 621 -11.26 38.75 -19.16
N LEU A 622 -12.03 38.76 -18.08
CA LEU A 622 -13.03 37.77 -17.67
C LEU A 622 -14.16 37.51 -18.71
N GLY A 623 -14.01 37.98 -19.97
CA GLY A 623 -15.03 37.93 -21.00
C GLY A 623 -14.92 36.84 -22.06
N MET A 624 -13.89 35.95 -22.02
CA MET A 624 -13.68 34.95 -23.10
C MET A 624 -13.91 33.49 -22.69
N TRP A 625 -14.57 33.23 -21.60
CA TRP A 625 -14.90 31.86 -21.16
C TRP A 625 -16.29 31.40 -21.63
N GLU A 626 -16.95 32.16 -22.53
CA GLU A 626 -18.23 31.73 -23.10
C GLU A 626 -18.02 30.60 -24.13
N GLY A 627 -18.21 29.39 -23.70
CA GLY A 627 -18.97 28.39 -24.45
C GLY A 627 -18.17 27.33 -25.21
N ASN A 628 -16.94 27.48 -25.68
CA ASN A 628 -16.40 26.47 -26.62
C ASN A 628 -15.15 25.72 -26.15
N PHE A 629 -14.31 26.30 -25.30
CA PHE A 629 -13.01 25.71 -24.99
C PHE A 629 -13.09 24.54 -23.99
N ALA A 630 -13.98 24.66 -23.01
CA ALA A 630 -14.20 23.53 -22.08
C ALA A 630 -14.87 22.35 -22.79
N ASP A 631 -15.81 22.62 -23.70
CA ASP A 631 -16.48 21.60 -24.52
C ASP A 631 -15.56 21.05 -25.62
N GLU A 632 -14.70 21.88 -26.22
CA GLU A 632 -13.74 21.44 -27.24
C GLU A 632 -12.61 20.64 -26.60
N PHE A 633 -12.09 21.08 -25.44
CA PHE A 633 -11.11 20.33 -24.66
C PHE A 633 -11.70 19.04 -24.07
N LEU A 634 -12.92 19.08 -23.56
CA LEU A 634 -13.62 17.90 -23.06
C LEU A 634 -14.04 16.98 -24.20
N ASN A 635 -14.41 17.50 -25.37
CA ASN A 635 -14.70 16.70 -26.56
C ASN A 635 -13.44 16.19 -27.27
N GLU A 636 -12.34 16.94 -27.34
CA GLU A 636 -11.06 16.42 -27.88
C GLU A 636 -10.40 15.42 -26.93
N GLN A 637 -10.44 15.64 -25.64
CA GLN A 637 -9.82 14.75 -24.64
C GLN A 637 -10.79 13.66 -24.15
N PHE A 638 -12.11 13.91 -24.18
CA PHE A 638 -13.13 13.01 -23.65
C PHE A 638 -14.29 12.73 -24.60
N GLY A 639 -14.25 13.22 -25.84
CA GLY A 639 -15.29 13.15 -26.88
C GLY A 639 -15.33 11.85 -27.69
N GLY A 640 -15.08 10.72 -27.11
CA GLY A 640 -15.46 9.40 -27.62
C GLY A 640 -16.59 8.86 -26.74
N ASP A 641 -17.58 8.25 -27.36
CA ASP A 641 -18.82 7.69 -26.83
C ASP A 641 -18.66 7.17 -25.38
N MET A 642 -19.13 7.94 -24.42
CA MET A 642 -19.14 7.58 -23.01
C MET A 642 -20.21 6.51 -22.84
N GLY A 643 -19.82 5.25 -22.87
CA GLY A 643 -20.68 4.19 -22.34
C GLY A 643 -21.24 4.70 -21.01
N ALA A 644 -22.56 4.72 -20.90
CA ALA A 644 -23.27 5.24 -19.75
C ALA A 644 -22.65 4.66 -18.47
N TRP A 645 -22.28 5.54 -17.56
CA TRP A 645 -21.94 5.17 -16.20
C TRP A 645 -23.25 4.75 -15.55
N ASP A 646 -23.51 3.46 -15.49
CA ASP A 646 -24.71 2.95 -14.83
C ASP A 646 -24.47 2.93 -13.31
N TRP A 647 -24.73 4.06 -12.70
CA TRP A 647 -24.65 4.24 -11.25
C TRP A 647 -25.82 3.57 -10.51
N GLU A 648 -26.93 3.29 -11.22
CA GLU A 648 -28.08 2.60 -10.62
C GLU A 648 -27.82 1.11 -10.39
N ASN A 649 -26.87 0.49 -11.11
CA ASN A 649 -26.53 -0.92 -11.00
C ASN A 649 -25.14 -1.18 -10.40
N GLY A 650 -24.44 -0.16 -9.92
CA GLY A 650 -23.14 -0.32 -9.25
C GLY A 650 -22.01 -0.90 -10.11
N GLU A 651 -22.22 -1.04 -11.43
CA GLU A 651 -21.21 -1.55 -12.35
C GLU A 651 -20.55 -0.40 -13.10
N ILE A 652 -19.31 -0.09 -12.71
CA ILE A 652 -18.41 0.64 -13.60
C ILE A 652 -17.93 -0.37 -14.64
N ASN A 653 -18.66 -0.46 -15.76
CA ASN A 653 -18.24 -1.27 -16.90
C ASN A 653 -17.01 -0.60 -17.54
N TRP A 654 -15.84 -0.98 -17.07
CA TRP A 654 -14.59 -0.70 -17.74
C TRP A 654 -14.46 -1.67 -18.93
N MET A 655 -15.14 -1.41 -20.05
CA MET A 655 -14.74 -2.07 -21.28
C MET A 655 -13.32 -1.60 -21.62
N ILE A 656 -12.46 -2.60 -21.71
CA ILE A 656 -11.05 -2.62 -22.10
C ILE A 656 -10.81 -1.87 -23.42
#